data_68420e118c00c56ed3e7925bed4b92cc
#
_entry.id   68420e118c00c56ed3e7925bed4b92cc
#
_cell.length_a   1.000
_cell.length_b   1.000
_cell.length_c   1.000
_cell.angle_alpha   90.00
_cell.angle_beta   90.00
_cell.angle_gamma   90.00
#
_symmetry.space_group_name_H-M   'P 1'
#
loop_
_entity.id
_entity.type
_entity.pdbx_description
1 polymer ?
#
loop_
_entity_poly.entity_id
_entity_poly.type
_entity_poly.pdbx_seq_one_letter_code
_entity_poly.pdbx_strand_id
1 'polypeptide(L)'
;MAGSQQSRAKSAAAKRNADSQLSLTAAEDVSTPSAAAKKTARKAAPAKKATVSRAAPKKGASTASAKQAEASQSQESAAQSAKASEAADAANASLFGAFKIPGLNMPGMQIPGLDMNIPGMASMSAGIPEALQKWMASAKEQMGGAAGSKMLSNPISHAVEAMGQSLGSTLKSMAALSVDPTNMKAIQEEYLKQATELWNSALEKPEQLAPKDRRFAAPEWASNPGSAFLASMYLLNARTLQRMADSLQGEEKARERVRFAVQQWVDAASPANFLALNPEVQKKAVETRGESLTQGMQLLLNDLKQGHMSLTDESVFEVGKNVATTEGSVVFENEYFQLIEYVPLTPKVHAVPFMFVPPAINKFYILDLQPDNSVVRYLLSQGHRVFMLSWVNADDSLAKSGWDDYIEHGVIKAINTTREITGSDQINTLGFCVGGTLLATALAVLAGRGEKPAASMTLLTTFLDFTETGTLDIFIDEAMVQMREMTIGTLSPQQGGLMRGNELAATFSFLRANDLVWNYVVGNYLKGETPPAFDLLYWNSDSTNLPGPMYTWYLRNTYLENKLCKPGAVTVCGQPLDMRLLDLPTFVYASREDHIVPWQSAYGTTKVLQGPIKFVLGASGHIAGVINPPTKNKRSYWTADGLPGTAKEWFDEATENPGSWWPTWAEWLEDQAGPMVAAPKAQGSRQYPVIEPAPGSFVKRKS
;
A
#
# COMPACT_ATOMS: atom_id res chain seq x y z
N MET A 1 -24.78 5.24 -39.94
CA MET A 1 -24.53 4.31 -38.81
C MET A 1 -23.35 4.74 -37.90
N ALA A 2 -22.77 5.90 -38.08
CA ALA A 2 -21.66 6.38 -37.25
C ALA A 2 -22.07 7.17 -35.97
N GLY A 3 -23.32 7.56 -35.84
CA GLY A 3 -23.80 8.37 -34.71
C GLY A 3 -24.17 7.58 -33.45
N SER A 4 -24.36 6.26 -33.51
CA SER A 4 -24.80 5.45 -32.37
C SER A 4 -23.65 4.90 -31.51
N GLN A 5 -22.43 4.84 -32.04
CA GLN A 5 -21.28 4.34 -31.29
C GLN A 5 -20.65 5.42 -30.37
N GLN A 6 -20.67 6.69 -30.77
CA GLN A 6 -20.17 7.77 -29.92
C GLN A 6 -21.08 8.07 -28.70
N SER A 7 -22.38 7.87 -28.84
CA SER A 7 -23.33 8.02 -27.72
C SER A 7 -23.19 6.90 -26.69
N ARG A 8 -22.89 5.67 -27.10
CA ARG A 8 -22.65 4.54 -26.20
C ARG A 8 -21.32 4.64 -25.45
N ALA A 9 -20.27 5.15 -26.09
CA ALA A 9 -18.97 5.36 -25.45
C ALA A 9 -19.02 6.46 -24.37
N LYS A 10 -19.75 7.55 -24.59
CA LYS A 10 -19.98 8.62 -23.60
C LYS A 10 -20.83 8.15 -22.42
N SER A 11 -21.83 7.29 -22.63
CA SER A 11 -22.62 6.68 -21.57
C SER A 11 -21.81 5.71 -20.71
N ALA A 12 -20.89 4.95 -21.31
CA ALA A 12 -20.03 4.02 -20.59
C ALA A 12 -18.96 4.72 -19.72
N ALA A 13 -18.40 5.85 -20.20
CA ALA A 13 -17.46 6.65 -19.43
C ALA A 13 -18.13 7.37 -18.24
N ALA A 14 -19.33 7.92 -18.41
CA ALA A 14 -20.10 8.52 -17.33
C ALA A 14 -20.54 7.50 -16.26
N LYS A 15 -20.83 6.25 -16.67
CA LYS A 15 -21.17 5.16 -15.75
C LYS A 15 -19.94 4.68 -14.95
N ARG A 16 -18.74 4.65 -15.55
CA ARG A 16 -17.50 4.27 -14.85
C ARG A 16 -17.15 5.24 -13.72
N ASN A 17 -17.38 6.57 -13.89
CA ASN A 17 -17.16 7.55 -12.81
C ASN A 17 -18.22 7.47 -11.70
N ALA A 18 -19.43 7.02 -11.99
CA ALA A 18 -20.47 6.81 -10.98
C ALA A 18 -20.23 5.51 -10.18
N ASP A 19 -19.80 4.45 -10.82
CA ASP A 19 -19.57 3.14 -10.17
C ASP A 19 -18.32 3.14 -9.28
N SER A 20 -17.27 3.92 -9.61
CA SER A 20 -16.11 4.08 -8.71
C SER A 20 -16.44 4.87 -7.43
N GLN A 21 -17.49 5.69 -7.45
CA GLN A 21 -18.00 6.39 -6.26
C GLN A 21 -18.93 5.51 -5.40
N LEU A 22 -19.57 4.50 -5.97
CA LEU A 22 -20.50 3.62 -5.24
C LEU A 22 -19.80 2.45 -4.51
N SER A 23 -18.60 2.05 -4.92
CA SER A 23 -17.87 0.95 -4.26
C SER A 23 -17.28 1.32 -2.89
N LEU A 24 -17.22 2.60 -2.56
CA LEU A 24 -16.68 3.11 -1.28
C LEU A 24 -17.71 3.18 -0.15
N THR A 25 -19.01 3.09 -0.46
CA THR A 25 -20.09 3.14 0.55
C THR A 25 -20.37 1.80 1.25
N ALA A 26 -19.73 0.70 0.82
CA ALA A 26 -19.95 -0.63 1.42
C ALA A 26 -19.10 -0.90 2.69
N ALA A 27 -18.34 0.07 3.19
CA ALA A 27 -17.52 -0.08 4.40
C ALA A 27 -18.23 0.41 5.70
N GLU A 28 -19.43 0.99 5.61
CA GLU A 28 -20.11 1.61 6.76
C GLU A 28 -21.42 0.87 7.14
N ASP A 29 -21.34 -0.39 7.49
CA ASP A 29 -22.40 -1.04 8.29
C ASP A 29 -21.81 -2.12 9.20
N VAL A 30 -21.07 -1.67 10.20
CA VAL A 30 -20.71 -2.50 11.35
C VAL A 30 -21.48 -1.98 12.55
N SER A 31 -22.66 -2.57 12.76
CA SER A 31 -23.47 -2.41 13.97
C SER A 31 -22.65 -2.82 15.21
N THR A 32 -22.54 -1.91 16.15
CA THR A 32 -22.01 -2.09 17.50
C THR A 32 -22.79 -3.15 18.27
N PRO A 33 -22.13 -4.10 18.95
CA PRO A 33 -22.80 -4.91 19.99
C PRO A 33 -22.87 -4.10 21.29
N SER A 34 -24.08 -4.08 21.83
CA SER A 34 -24.47 -3.51 23.12
C SER A 34 -23.67 -4.10 24.29
N ALA A 35 -23.15 -3.21 25.13
CA ALA A 35 -22.46 -3.53 26.36
C ALA A 35 -23.47 -3.93 27.48
N ALA A 36 -23.32 -5.12 28.04
CA ALA A 36 -23.81 -5.43 29.37
C ALA A 36 -23.01 -6.59 29.98
N ALA A 37 -22.03 -6.31 30.82
CA ALA A 37 -21.68 -7.19 31.95
C ALA A 37 -20.88 -6.44 33.03
N LYS A 38 -21.26 -6.74 34.26
CA LYS A 38 -21.02 -6.04 35.51
C LYS A 38 -19.58 -6.13 36.05
N LYS A 39 -19.22 -5.04 36.79
CA LYS A 39 -18.14 -4.91 37.77
C LYS A 39 -17.98 -6.08 38.73
N THR A 40 -16.74 -6.49 39.01
CA THR A 40 -16.29 -6.81 40.37
C THR A 40 -14.84 -6.43 40.54
N ALA A 41 -14.60 -5.56 41.53
CA ALA A 41 -13.30 -5.10 41.96
C ALA A 41 -12.61 -6.11 42.89
N ARG A 42 -11.28 -6.25 42.76
CA ARG A 42 -10.47 -6.76 43.88
C ARG A 42 -9.12 -6.03 43.92
N LYS A 43 -8.89 -5.40 45.07
CA LYS A 43 -7.65 -4.74 45.54
C LYS A 43 -6.51 -5.75 45.70
N ALA A 44 -5.30 -5.36 45.39
CA ALA A 44 -4.10 -5.82 46.09
C ALA A 44 -3.02 -4.73 46.09
N ALA A 45 -2.34 -4.59 47.19
CA ALA A 45 -1.42 -3.55 47.61
C ALA A 45 0.06 -3.93 47.33
N PRO A 46 1.04 -3.07 47.67
CA PRO A 46 2.30 -2.89 46.93
C PRO A 46 3.51 -3.62 47.55
N ALA A 47 4.53 -3.90 46.74
CA ALA A 47 5.82 -4.39 47.24
C ALA A 47 7.02 -3.59 46.71
N LYS A 48 7.66 -2.97 47.63
CA LYS A 48 9.06 -2.64 47.98
C LYS A 48 10.13 -2.48 46.89
N LYS A 49 10.78 -1.31 47.04
CA LYS A 49 12.09 -0.89 46.49
C LYS A 49 13.24 -1.80 46.96
N ALA A 50 14.21 -2.01 46.06
CA ALA A 50 15.57 -2.34 46.45
C ALA A 50 16.54 -1.46 45.64
N THR A 51 17.36 -0.72 46.36
CA THR A 51 18.50 0.09 45.95
C THR A 51 19.78 -0.75 45.98
N VAL A 52 20.64 -0.63 44.95
CA VAL A 52 22.09 -0.92 45.08
C VAL A 52 22.89 0.01 44.16
N SER A 53 23.68 0.74 44.68
CA SER A 53 24.99 1.39 44.72
C SER A 53 25.94 1.13 43.51
N ARG A 54 26.32 2.19 42.93
CA ARG A 54 27.56 2.87 42.49
C ARG A 54 28.89 2.11 42.57
N ALA A 55 29.64 2.09 41.45
CA ALA A 55 31.10 2.26 41.42
C ALA A 55 31.57 2.79 40.06
N ALA A 56 32.37 3.86 40.08
CA ALA A 56 33.16 4.38 38.97
C ALA A 56 34.63 3.91 39.12
N PRO A 57 35.40 3.91 38.05
CA PRO A 57 36.78 4.33 38.18
C PRO A 57 37.29 5.30 37.09
N LYS A 58 38.39 5.89 37.48
CA LYS A 58 39.18 7.03 37.12
C LYS A 58 39.83 7.06 35.73
N LYS A 59 40.07 8.32 35.33
CA LYS A 59 40.97 8.98 34.37
C LYS A 59 42.27 8.28 33.95
N GLY A 60 42.61 8.48 32.66
CA GLY A 60 43.95 8.50 32.11
C GLY A 60 44.01 9.42 30.89
N ALA A 61 45.05 10.26 30.80
CA ALA A 61 45.18 11.45 29.97
C ALA A 61 45.91 11.21 28.64
N SER A 62 45.86 12.31 27.78
CA SER A 62 46.73 12.61 26.62
C SER A 62 46.22 12.09 25.29
N THR A 63 45.94 12.94 24.27
CA THR A 63 46.91 13.78 23.54
C THR A 63 46.21 14.85 22.68
N ALA A 64 46.75 16.03 22.72
CA ALA A 64 46.41 17.18 21.91
C ALA A 64 47.19 17.12 20.57
N SER A 65 46.65 16.54 19.51
CA SER A 65 47.20 16.73 18.14
C SER A 65 46.22 16.46 16.99
N ALA A 66 44.98 16.09 17.29
CA ALA A 66 43.95 15.81 16.25
C ALA A 66 42.98 16.97 15.97
N LYS A 67 43.07 18.07 16.67
CA LYS A 67 42.10 19.20 16.58
C LYS A 67 42.35 20.22 15.47
N GLN A 68 43.48 20.16 14.76
CA GLN A 68 43.76 21.13 13.69
C GLN A 68 43.43 20.61 12.27
N ALA A 69 43.28 19.31 12.07
CA ALA A 69 42.89 18.73 10.77
C ALA A 69 41.36 18.66 10.57
N GLU A 70 40.60 18.57 11.64
CA GLU A 70 39.11 18.54 11.56
C GLU A 70 38.49 19.94 11.35
N ALA A 71 39.16 21.01 11.75
CA ALA A 71 38.65 22.39 11.60
C ALA A 71 38.74 22.90 10.15
N SER A 72 39.67 22.40 9.33
CA SER A 72 39.80 22.78 7.92
C SER A 72 38.83 22.00 6.99
N GLN A 73 38.52 20.76 7.30
CA GLN A 73 37.51 19.99 6.51
C GLN A 73 36.09 20.42 6.84
N SER A 74 35.77 20.89 8.01
CA SER A 74 34.44 21.40 8.38
C SER A 74 34.11 22.75 7.73
N GLN A 75 35.11 23.60 7.48
CA GLN A 75 34.89 24.88 6.80
C GLN A 75 34.72 24.72 5.26
N GLU A 76 35.40 23.78 4.63
CA GLU A 76 35.22 23.48 3.20
C GLU A 76 33.86 22.80 2.91
N SER A 77 33.42 21.90 3.78
CA SER A 77 32.11 21.25 3.70
C SER A 77 30.95 22.24 3.94
N ALA A 78 31.13 23.20 4.86
CA ALA A 78 30.15 24.26 5.10
C ALA A 78 30.05 25.26 3.93
N ALA A 79 31.16 25.57 3.26
CA ALA A 79 31.19 26.44 2.11
C ALA A 79 30.61 25.77 0.82
N GLN A 80 30.79 24.46 0.68
CA GLN A 80 30.15 23.69 -0.39
C GLN A 80 28.67 23.51 -0.16
N SER A 81 28.22 23.30 1.08
CA SER A 81 26.81 23.22 1.45
C SER A 81 26.07 24.56 1.29
N ALA A 82 26.73 25.68 1.61
CA ALA A 82 26.17 27.02 1.40
C ALA A 82 26.02 27.35 -0.11
N LYS A 83 27.00 27.00 -0.95
CA LYS A 83 26.90 27.15 -2.41
C LYS A 83 25.86 26.24 -3.06
N ALA A 84 25.66 25.03 -2.51
CA ALA A 84 24.59 24.13 -2.95
C ALA A 84 23.21 24.65 -2.55
N SER A 85 23.07 25.28 -1.37
CA SER A 85 21.84 25.94 -0.91
C SER A 85 21.50 27.17 -1.75
N GLU A 86 22.48 28.06 -2.03
CA GLU A 86 22.25 29.21 -2.92
C GLU A 86 21.92 28.82 -4.37
N ALA A 87 22.52 27.73 -4.88
CA ALA A 87 22.16 27.19 -6.20
C ALA A 87 20.77 26.55 -6.22
N ALA A 88 20.35 25.91 -5.11
CA ALA A 88 19.01 25.35 -4.95
C ALA A 88 17.95 26.47 -4.81
N ASP A 89 18.25 27.54 -4.08
CA ASP A 89 17.37 28.71 -3.94
C ASP A 89 17.26 29.51 -5.24
N ALA A 90 18.34 29.66 -5.99
CA ALA A 90 18.32 30.26 -7.32
C ALA A 90 17.57 29.39 -8.35
N ALA A 91 17.69 28.06 -8.27
CA ALA A 91 16.94 27.12 -9.09
C ALA A 91 15.44 27.12 -8.71
N ASN A 92 15.10 27.19 -7.44
CA ASN A 92 13.70 27.32 -6.97
C ASN A 92 13.08 28.66 -7.39
N ALA A 93 13.80 29.78 -7.26
CA ALA A 93 13.30 31.08 -7.70
C ALA A 93 13.11 31.15 -9.24
N SER A 94 13.96 30.48 -10.03
CA SER A 94 13.81 30.37 -11.47
C SER A 94 12.73 29.38 -11.89
N LEU A 95 12.49 28.33 -11.11
CA LEU A 95 11.47 27.31 -11.39
C LEU A 95 10.04 27.85 -11.24
N PHE A 96 9.79 28.72 -10.27
CA PHE A 96 8.48 29.36 -10.09
C PHE A 96 8.27 30.59 -10.98
N GLY A 97 9.35 31.21 -11.48
CA GLY A 97 9.28 32.32 -12.44
C GLY A 97 9.09 31.89 -13.91
N ALA A 98 9.36 30.63 -14.23
CA ALA A 98 9.34 30.09 -15.59
C ALA A 98 8.05 29.37 -15.99
N PHE A 99 7.04 29.30 -15.12
CA PHE A 99 5.72 28.76 -15.47
C PHE A 99 4.91 29.76 -16.31
N LYS A 100 5.44 30.12 -17.47
CA LYS A 100 4.66 30.63 -18.59
C LYS A 100 4.40 29.47 -19.54
N ILE A 101 3.35 28.68 -19.26
CA ILE A 101 2.77 27.82 -20.30
C ILE A 101 2.26 28.78 -21.38
N PRO A 102 2.69 28.68 -22.66
CA PRO A 102 2.15 29.49 -23.73
C PRO A 102 0.63 29.25 -23.79
N GLY A 103 -0.16 30.28 -23.46
CA GLY A 103 -1.61 30.21 -23.40
C GLY A 103 -2.24 30.13 -22.00
N LEU A 104 -1.48 29.90 -20.92
CA LEU A 104 -1.98 29.97 -19.55
C LEU A 104 -1.47 31.21 -18.83
N ASN A 105 -1.97 32.37 -19.23
CA ASN A 105 -1.93 33.56 -18.42
C ASN A 105 -3.12 33.40 -17.44
N MET A 106 -2.89 32.86 -16.25
CA MET A 106 -3.84 32.97 -15.14
C MET A 106 -3.81 34.45 -14.72
N PRO A 107 -4.76 35.30 -15.16
CA PRO A 107 -4.89 36.60 -14.55
C PRO A 107 -5.22 36.33 -13.08
N GLY A 108 -4.50 36.92 -12.16
CA GLY A 108 -4.94 36.98 -10.78
C GLY A 108 -6.42 37.36 -10.80
N MET A 109 -7.25 36.62 -10.08
CA MET A 109 -8.70 36.74 -10.06
C MET A 109 -9.07 38.14 -9.59
N GLN A 110 -9.04 39.13 -10.51
CA GLN A 110 -9.66 40.42 -10.31
C GLN A 110 -11.12 40.32 -10.78
N ILE A 111 -12.01 40.10 -9.85
CA ILE A 111 -13.44 40.21 -10.08
C ILE A 111 -13.71 41.69 -10.19
N PRO A 112 -14.25 42.20 -11.32
CA PRO A 112 -14.57 43.64 -11.46
C PRO A 112 -15.59 44.03 -10.38
N GLY A 113 -15.19 44.92 -9.46
CA GLY A 113 -16.06 45.50 -8.44
C GLY A 113 -15.91 44.98 -7.01
N LEU A 114 -14.99 44.08 -6.71
CA LEU A 114 -14.72 43.64 -5.34
C LEU A 114 -13.22 43.76 -5.04
N ASP A 115 -12.82 44.84 -4.40
CA ASP A 115 -11.55 44.98 -3.69
C ASP A 115 -11.64 44.16 -2.40
N MET A 116 -11.58 42.85 -2.53
CA MET A 116 -11.41 41.94 -1.36
C MET A 116 -9.95 41.60 -1.22
N ASN A 117 -9.23 42.47 -0.53
CA ASN A 117 -7.93 42.15 0.02
C ASN A 117 -8.15 41.18 1.19
N ILE A 118 -8.35 39.88 0.90
CA ILE A 118 -8.38 38.84 1.93
C ILE A 118 -6.92 38.52 2.25
N PRO A 119 -6.39 38.91 3.44
CA PRO A 119 -5.06 38.55 3.84
C PRO A 119 -4.98 37.01 3.93
N GLY A 120 -4.22 36.37 3.06
CA GLY A 120 -4.00 34.94 3.06
C GLY A 120 -4.19 34.20 1.73
N MET A 121 -4.90 34.77 0.75
CA MET A 121 -5.17 34.05 -0.50
C MET A 121 -4.01 34.07 -1.50
N ALA A 122 -3.23 35.15 -1.53
CA ALA A 122 -1.99 35.20 -2.31
C ALA A 122 -0.85 34.35 -1.71
N SER A 123 -0.92 34.02 -0.41
CA SER A 123 0.05 33.17 0.28
C SER A 123 -0.27 31.66 0.19
N MET A 124 -1.48 31.29 -0.20
CA MET A 124 -1.88 29.87 -0.26
C MET A 124 -1.22 29.07 -1.40
N SER A 125 -0.86 29.70 -2.51
CA SER A 125 -0.20 28.99 -3.61
C SER A 125 1.33 28.86 -3.45
N ALA A 126 1.95 29.71 -2.63
CA ALA A 126 3.40 29.72 -2.39
C ALA A 126 3.76 29.22 -0.97
N GLY A 127 2.82 29.19 -0.04
CA GLY A 127 3.11 29.08 1.39
C GLY A 127 3.02 27.72 2.02
N ILE A 128 2.47 26.69 1.36
CA ILE A 128 2.36 25.35 1.97
C ILE A 128 3.75 24.71 2.17
N PRO A 129 4.67 24.69 1.19
CA PRO A 129 6.02 24.19 1.42
C PRO A 129 6.80 25.02 2.44
N GLU A 130 6.65 26.32 2.44
CA GLU A 130 7.36 27.24 3.34
C GLU A 130 6.79 27.24 4.77
N ALA A 131 5.47 27.17 4.91
CA ALA A 131 4.83 27.00 6.21
C ALA A 131 5.14 25.65 6.83
N LEU A 132 5.20 24.57 6.05
CA LEU A 132 5.60 23.24 6.50
C LEU A 132 7.10 23.23 6.88
N GLN A 133 7.96 23.88 6.10
CA GLN A 133 9.40 24.01 6.41
C GLN A 133 9.63 24.88 7.66
N LYS A 134 8.93 26.00 7.81
CA LYS A 134 8.99 26.83 9.01
C LYS A 134 8.46 26.11 10.25
N TRP A 135 7.38 25.32 10.10
CA TRP A 135 6.84 24.48 11.16
C TRP A 135 7.83 23.37 11.55
N MET A 136 8.43 22.69 10.57
CA MET A 136 9.47 21.67 10.83
C MET A 136 10.72 22.27 11.48
N ALA A 137 11.15 23.47 11.07
CA ALA A 137 12.26 24.17 11.67
C ALA A 137 11.99 24.56 13.13
N SER A 138 10.79 25.07 13.43
CA SER A 138 10.40 25.44 14.79
C SER A 138 10.17 24.21 15.68
N ALA A 139 9.65 23.13 15.16
CA ALA A 139 9.52 21.85 15.86
C ALA A 139 10.91 21.25 16.17
N LYS A 140 11.88 21.38 15.26
CA LYS A 140 13.26 20.94 15.44
C LYS A 140 13.98 21.76 16.52
N GLU A 141 13.70 23.05 16.61
CA GLU A 141 14.28 23.97 17.61
C GLU A 141 13.69 23.74 19.01
N GLN A 142 12.39 23.45 19.11
CA GLN A 142 11.71 23.15 20.37
C GLN A 142 12.03 21.77 20.95
N MET A 143 12.41 20.79 20.10
CA MET A 143 12.72 19.42 20.55
C MET A 143 14.22 19.17 20.85
N GLY A 144 15.07 20.20 20.83
CA GLY A 144 16.44 20.22 21.37
C GLY A 144 17.39 19.14 20.87
N GLY A 145 18.33 19.49 19.98
CA GLY A 145 19.58 18.77 19.77
C GLY A 145 19.50 17.49 18.92
N ALA A 146 20.54 16.66 18.98
CA ALA A 146 20.76 15.46 18.18
C ALA A 146 19.66 14.37 18.27
N ALA A 147 18.83 14.37 19.31
CA ALA A 147 17.69 13.46 19.44
C ALA A 147 16.52 13.84 18.51
N GLY A 148 16.26 15.16 18.33
CA GLY A 148 15.24 15.66 17.42
C GLY A 148 15.59 15.40 15.95
N SER A 149 16.88 15.41 15.59
CA SER A 149 17.35 15.11 14.22
C SER A 149 17.10 13.65 13.81
N LYS A 150 17.26 12.69 14.72
CA LYS A 150 16.93 11.27 14.46
C LYS A 150 15.43 11.01 14.40
N MET A 151 14.62 11.82 15.11
CA MET A 151 13.17 11.66 15.18
C MET A 151 12.45 12.21 13.94
N LEU A 152 13.01 13.28 13.33
CA LEU A 152 12.46 13.88 12.09
C LEU A 152 13.01 13.22 10.81
N SER A 153 13.99 12.32 10.93
CA SER A 153 14.66 11.74 9.74
C SER A 153 14.00 10.51 9.14
N ASN A 154 12.89 10.00 9.65
CA ASN A 154 12.40 8.71 9.18
C ASN A 154 11.05 8.63 8.44
N PRO A 155 9.91 9.14 8.81
CA PRO A 155 8.72 8.95 7.98
C PRO A 155 8.32 10.17 7.14
N ILE A 156 8.49 11.39 7.66
CA ILE A 156 8.07 12.61 6.96
C ILE A 156 9.10 13.02 5.91
N SER A 157 10.39 12.84 6.19
CA SER A 157 11.44 13.12 5.21
C SER A 157 11.39 12.16 4.01
N HIS A 158 11.12 10.89 4.21
CA HIS A 158 10.97 9.93 3.11
C HIS A 158 9.69 10.17 2.29
N ALA A 159 8.61 10.60 2.91
CA ALA A 159 7.40 11.03 2.20
C ALA A 159 7.64 12.31 1.39
N VAL A 160 8.33 13.30 1.96
CA VAL A 160 8.72 14.55 1.29
C VAL A 160 9.75 14.28 0.19
N GLU A 161 10.67 13.35 0.40
CA GLU A 161 11.67 12.95 -0.60
C GLU A 161 11.04 12.17 -1.75
N ALA A 162 10.13 11.26 -1.49
CA ALA A 162 9.33 10.57 -2.50
C ALA A 162 8.44 11.54 -3.30
N MET A 163 7.81 12.52 -2.62
CA MET A 163 7.09 13.61 -3.28
C MET A 163 8.03 14.49 -4.13
N GLY A 164 9.22 14.80 -3.64
CA GLY A 164 10.21 15.61 -4.38
C GLY A 164 10.71 14.93 -5.65
N GLN A 165 10.97 13.62 -5.58
CA GLN A 165 11.37 12.80 -6.71
C GLN A 165 10.22 12.64 -7.72
N SER A 166 9.01 12.42 -7.24
CA SER A 166 7.79 12.41 -8.07
C SER A 166 7.56 13.75 -8.76
N LEU A 167 7.82 14.86 -8.08
CA LEU A 167 7.69 16.19 -8.67
C LEU A 167 8.70 16.43 -9.80
N GLY A 168 9.95 16.01 -9.64
CA GLY A 168 11.01 16.14 -10.66
C GLY A 168 10.70 15.32 -11.92
N SER A 169 10.27 14.08 -11.76
CA SER A 169 9.86 13.23 -12.88
C SER A 169 8.58 13.73 -13.56
N THR A 170 7.65 14.28 -12.79
CA THR A 170 6.42 14.91 -13.29
C THR A 170 6.73 16.15 -14.13
N LEU A 171 7.60 17.03 -13.67
CA LEU A 171 8.02 18.23 -14.44
C LEU A 171 8.67 17.86 -15.76
N LYS A 172 9.54 16.83 -15.77
CA LYS A 172 10.13 16.31 -17.01
C LYS A 172 9.07 15.72 -17.94
N SER A 173 8.10 15.01 -17.40
CA SER A 173 6.97 14.46 -18.15
C SER A 173 6.09 15.57 -18.73
N MET A 174 5.80 16.64 -17.98
CA MET A 174 5.01 17.79 -18.46
C MET A 174 5.65 18.47 -19.68
N ALA A 175 6.98 18.54 -19.75
CA ALA A 175 7.68 19.14 -20.91
C ALA A 175 7.50 18.35 -22.21
N ALA A 176 7.13 17.07 -22.13
CA ALA A 176 6.90 16.20 -23.28
C ALA A 176 5.41 16.13 -23.70
N LEU A 177 4.52 16.80 -22.97
CA LEU A 177 3.09 16.78 -23.22
C LEU A 177 2.63 18.04 -23.95
N SER A 178 1.59 17.91 -24.75
CA SER A 178 0.93 19.00 -25.44
C SER A 178 -0.53 19.16 -25.00
N VAL A 179 -1.07 20.33 -25.24
CA VAL A 179 -2.47 20.66 -24.92
C VAL A 179 -3.19 21.01 -26.20
N ASP A 180 -4.39 20.46 -26.41
CA ASP A 180 -5.27 20.93 -27.48
C ASP A 180 -5.91 22.26 -27.05
N PRO A 181 -5.59 23.39 -27.75
CA PRO A 181 -6.13 24.69 -27.39
C PRO A 181 -7.68 24.74 -27.41
N THR A 182 -8.32 23.97 -28.29
CA THR A 182 -9.78 23.93 -28.42
C THR A 182 -10.41 23.27 -27.18
N ASN A 183 -9.86 22.15 -26.74
CA ASN A 183 -10.31 21.48 -25.51
C ASN A 183 -10.08 22.36 -24.29
N MET A 184 -8.93 23.02 -24.21
CA MET A 184 -8.60 23.90 -23.09
C MET A 184 -9.59 25.09 -23.01
N LYS A 185 -9.92 25.70 -24.15
CA LYS A 185 -10.90 26.77 -24.22
C LYS A 185 -12.29 26.29 -23.74
N ALA A 186 -12.73 25.13 -24.19
CA ALA A 186 -14.01 24.54 -23.77
C ALA A 186 -14.05 24.26 -22.25
N ILE A 187 -12.94 23.78 -21.68
CA ILE A 187 -12.82 23.55 -20.23
C ILE A 187 -12.90 24.89 -19.47
N GLN A 188 -12.24 25.93 -19.96
CA GLN A 188 -12.28 27.27 -19.34
C GLN A 188 -13.67 27.91 -19.41
N GLU A 189 -14.34 27.84 -20.56
CA GLU A 189 -15.71 28.35 -20.72
C GLU A 189 -16.69 27.65 -19.77
N GLU A 190 -16.61 26.34 -19.66
CA GLU A 190 -17.42 25.55 -18.74
C GLU A 190 -17.14 25.89 -17.27
N TYR A 191 -15.85 26.06 -16.91
CA TYR A 191 -15.43 26.47 -15.57
C TYR A 191 -16.04 27.85 -15.20
N LEU A 192 -15.91 28.84 -16.08
CA LEU A 192 -16.44 30.17 -15.84
C LEU A 192 -17.98 30.18 -15.67
N LYS A 193 -18.68 29.38 -16.50
CA LYS A 193 -20.11 29.18 -16.37
C LYS A 193 -20.47 28.58 -15.01
N GLN A 194 -19.86 27.45 -14.64
CA GLN A 194 -20.16 26.78 -13.36
C GLN A 194 -19.75 27.63 -12.14
N ALA A 195 -18.64 28.35 -12.22
CA ALA A 195 -18.21 29.25 -11.15
C ALA A 195 -19.23 30.44 -10.97
N THR A 196 -19.72 30.97 -12.07
CA THR A 196 -20.75 32.02 -12.02
C THR A 196 -22.08 31.49 -11.47
N GLU A 197 -22.50 30.30 -11.88
CA GLU A 197 -23.71 29.65 -11.36
C GLU A 197 -23.59 29.37 -9.85
N LEU A 198 -22.43 28.89 -9.42
CA LEU A 198 -22.13 28.61 -8.01
C LEU A 198 -22.13 29.90 -7.19
N TRP A 199 -21.53 30.98 -7.72
CA TRP A 199 -21.52 32.30 -7.08
C TRP A 199 -22.94 32.88 -6.92
N ASN A 200 -23.74 32.83 -7.98
CA ASN A 200 -25.14 33.31 -7.93
C ASN A 200 -25.96 32.46 -6.94
N SER A 201 -25.79 31.15 -6.95
CA SER A 201 -26.45 30.25 -5.99
C SER A 201 -26.06 30.58 -4.54
N ALA A 202 -24.81 30.94 -4.30
CA ALA A 202 -24.34 31.31 -2.97
C ALA A 202 -24.96 32.62 -2.47
N LEU A 203 -25.29 33.54 -3.37
CA LEU A 203 -25.92 34.81 -3.05
C LEU A 203 -27.45 34.69 -2.91
N GLU A 204 -28.08 33.92 -3.80
CA GLU A 204 -29.55 33.87 -3.88
C GLU A 204 -30.16 32.80 -2.97
N LYS A 205 -29.50 31.65 -2.83
CA LYS A 205 -30.00 30.45 -2.15
C LYS A 205 -28.89 29.69 -1.43
N PRO A 206 -28.21 30.32 -0.47
CA PRO A 206 -27.05 29.70 0.21
C PRO A 206 -27.39 28.38 0.89
N GLU A 207 -28.63 28.16 1.31
CA GLU A 207 -29.12 26.93 1.92
C GLU A 207 -29.21 25.74 0.97
N GLN A 208 -29.11 25.95 -0.35
CA GLN A 208 -29.10 24.89 -1.36
C GLN A 208 -27.71 24.43 -1.73
N LEU A 209 -26.66 25.09 -1.21
CA LEU A 209 -25.28 24.69 -1.39
C LEU A 209 -24.97 23.50 -0.47
N ALA A 210 -25.16 22.28 -0.98
CA ALA A 210 -24.77 21.06 -0.30
C ALA A 210 -23.67 20.36 -1.13
N PRO A 211 -22.40 20.43 -0.73
CA PRO A 211 -21.32 19.74 -1.45
C PRO A 211 -21.54 18.23 -1.40
N LYS A 212 -21.60 17.59 -2.58
CA LYS A 212 -21.79 16.13 -2.71
C LYS A 212 -20.44 15.43 -2.74
N ASP A 213 -19.78 15.37 -1.59
CA ASP A 213 -18.53 14.64 -1.42
C ASP A 213 -18.42 14.20 0.04
N ARG A 214 -17.93 12.99 0.30
CA ARG A 214 -17.85 12.42 1.66
C ARG A 214 -17.01 13.26 2.63
N ARG A 215 -15.97 13.95 2.13
CA ARG A 215 -15.11 14.86 2.94
C ARG A 215 -15.89 16.03 3.54
N PHE A 216 -17.02 16.36 2.96
CA PHE A 216 -17.89 17.47 3.34
C PHE A 216 -19.30 17.01 3.75
N ALA A 217 -19.43 15.71 4.14
CA ALA A 217 -20.72 15.12 4.50
C ALA A 217 -21.24 15.56 5.87
N ALA A 218 -20.38 16.07 6.76
CA ALA A 218 -20.79 16.56 8.07
C ALA A 218 -21.73 17.75 7.95
N PRO A 219 -22.81 17.83 8.79
CA PRO A 219 -23.80 18.89 8.72
C PRO A 219 -23.23 20.31 8.81
N GLU A 220 -22.10 20.47 9.46
CA GLU A 220 -21.37 21.73 9.66
C GLU A 220 -20.99 22.40 8.33
N TRP A 221 -20.67 21.60 7.32
CA TRP A 221 -20.35 22.09 5.98
C TRP A 221 -21.55 22.70 5.28
N ALA A 222 -22.73 22.07 5.39
CA ALA A 222 -23.96 22.57 4.76
C ALA A 222 -24.62 23.70 5.56
N SER A 223 -24.50 23.69 6.89
CA SER A 223 -25.13 24.68 7.76
C SER A 223 -24.41 26.05 7.76
N ASN A 224 -23.16 26.11 7.31
CA ASN A 224 -22.38 27.34 7.16
C ASN A 224 -22.24 27.69 5.68
N PRO A 225 -22.93 28.75 5.18
CA PRO A 225 -22.90 29.12 3.76
C PRO A 225 -21.50 29.37 3.21
N GLY A 226 -20.61 29.96 4.01
CA GLY A 226 -19.21 30.19 3.61
C GLY A 226 -18.42 28.87 3.44
N SER A 227 -18.59 27.92 4.34
CA SER A 227 -17.99 26.61 4.26
C SER A 227 -18.56 25.78 3.10
N ALA A 228 -19.88 25.82 2.89
CA ALA A 228 -20.54 25.18 1.77
C ALA A 228 -20.03 25.70 0.41
N PHE A 229 -19.91 27.04 0.30
CA PHE A 229 -19.34 27.69 -0.89
C PHE A 229 -17.87 27.29 -1.11
N LEU A 230 -17.04 27.35 -0.07
CA LEU A 230 -15.62 26.97 -0.13
C LEU A 230 -15.44 25.52 -0.60
N ALA A 231 -16.20 24.59 -0.02
CA ALA A 231 -16.17 23.19 -0.41
C ALA A 231 -16.63 22.98 -1.86
N SER A 232 -17.69 23.67 -2.27
CA SER A 232 -18.23 23.59 -3.65
C SER A 232 -17.25 24.16 -4.68
N MET A 233 -16.60 25.29 -4.38
CA MET A 233 -15.55 25.89 -5.22
C MET A 233 -14.32 24.96 -5.31
N TYR A 234 -13.90 24.39 -4.19
CA TYR A 234 -12.82 23.39 -4.20
C TYR A 234 -13.17 22.20 -5.11
N LEU A 235 -14.38 21.65 -5.02
CA LEU A 235 -14.81 20.53 -5.86
C LEU A 235 -14.89 20.91 -7.35
N LEU A 236 -15.28 22.15 -7.66
CA LEU A 236 -15.26 22.66 -9.03
C LEU A 236 -13.82 22.77 -9.55
N ASN A 237 -12.92 23.35 -8.76
CA ASN A 237 -11.50 23.46 -9.10
C ASN A 237 -10.85 22.09 -9.29
N ALA A 238 -11.11 21.14 -8.38
CA ALA A 238 -10.59 19.78 -8.45
C ALA A 238 -11.00 19.08 -9.75
N ARG A 239 -12.30 19.10 -10.07
CA ARG A 239 -12.82 18.52 -11.34
C ARG A 239 -12.23 19.18 -12.57
N THR A 240 -12.04 20.49 -12.53
CA THR A 240 -11.46 21.23 -13.66
C THR A 240 -10.00 20.86 -13.88
N LEU A 241 -9.19 20.76 -12.81
CA LEU A 241 -7.80 20.35 -12.89
C LEU A 241 -7.67 18.91 -13.40
N GLN A 242 -8.51 17.99 -12.93
CA GLN A 242 -8.55 16.61 -13.42
C GLN A 242 -8.90 16.57 -14.92
N ARG A 243 -9.92 17.31 -15.37
CA ARG A 243 -10.28 17.43 -16.80
C ARG A 243 -9.14 18.02 -17.64
N MET A 244 -8.40 19.00 -17.12
CA MET A 244 -7.20 19.54 -17.77
C MET A 244 -6.13 18.46 -17.92
N ALA A 245 -5.84 17.71 -16.87
CA ALA A 245 -4.88 16.60 -16.90
C ALA A 245 -5.31 15.50 -17.89
N ASP A 246 -6.61 15.17 -17.94
CA ASP A 246 -7.17 14.19 -18.87
C ASP A 246 -7.11 14.64 -20.35
N SER A 247 -7.10 15.96 -20.59
CA SER A 247 -7.03 16.54 -21.95
C SER A 247 -5.62 16.59 -22.53
N LEU A 248 -4.59 16.28 -21.74
CA LEU A 248 -3.20 16.27 -22.19
C LEU A 248 -2.97 15.18 -23.24
N GLN A 249 -2.14 15.50 -24.23
CA GLN A 249 -1.75 14.61 -25.33
C GLN A 249 -0.26 14.30 -25.24
N GLY A 250 0.13 13.07 -25.56
CA GLY A 250 1.49 12.58 -25.50
C GLY A 250 1.59 11.15 -25.01
N GLU A 251 2.75 10.74 -24.55
CA GLU A 251 3.00 9.41 -24.02
C GLU A 251 2.06 9.12 -22.82
N GLU A 252 1.45 7.91 -22.79
CA GLU A 252 0.47 7.52 -21.78
C GLU A 252 1.05 7.62 -20.37
N LYS A 253 2.23 7.07 -20.16
CA LYS A 253 2.92 7.08 -18.84
C LYS A 253 3.18 8.51 -18.33
N ALA A 254 3.53 9.44 -19.25
CA ALA A 254 3.70 10.84 -18.89
C ALA A 254 2.36 11.50 -18.52
N ARG A 255 1.27 11.16 -19.20
CA ARG A 255 -0.09 11.65 -18.87
C ARG A 255 -0.56 11.12 -17.52
N GLU A 256 -0.33 9.84 -17.24
CA GLU A 256 -0.68 9.23 -15.96
C GLU A 256 0.08 9.84 -14.78
N ARG A 257 1.38 10.14 -14.96
CA ARG A 257 2.17 10.87 -13.95
C ARG A 257 1.56 12.22 -13.61
N VAL A 258 1.14 12.98 -14.63
CA VAL A 258 0.50 14.28 -14.40
C VAL A 258 -0.86 14.13 -13.74
N ARG A 259 -1.69 13.17 -14.18
CA ARG A 259 -2.99 12.87 -13.53
C ARG A 259 -2.80 12.53 -12.06
N PHE A 260 -1.84 11.67 -11.77
CA PHE A 260 -1.53 11.30 -10.38
C PHE A 260 -1.06 12.51 -9.55
N ALA A 261 -0.14 13.32 -10.08
CA ALA A 261 0.34 14.52 -9.39
C ALA A 261 -0.79 15.52 -9.13
N VAL A 262 -1.68 15.72 -10.10
CA VAL A 262 -2.89 16.57 -9.95
C VAL A 262 -3.81 15.99 -8.87
N GLN A 263 -4.02 14.67 -8.85
CA GLN A 263 -4.83 14.02 -7.82
C GLN A 263 -4.22 14.22 -6.43
N GLN A 264 -2.91 14.01 -6.26
CA GLN A 264 -2.22 14.24 -5.00
C GLN A 264 -2.35 15.68 -4.52
N TRP A 265 -2.20 16.65 -5.45
CA TRP A 265 -2.37 18.06 -5.11
C TRP A 265 -3.82 18.38 -4.71
N VAL A 266 -4.80 17.85 -5.44
CA VAL A 266 -6.24 18.01 -5.13
C VAL A 266 -6.53 17.45 -3.74
N ASP A 267 -6.06 16.24 -3.43
CA ASP A 267 -6.31 15.62 -2.12
C ASP A 267 -5.67 16.42 -0.97
N ALA A 268 -4.44 16.89 -1.14
CA ALA A 268 -3.74 17.69 -0.15
C ALA A 268 -4.37 19.07 0.08
N ALA A 269 -4.87 19.71 -0.98
CA ALA A 269 -5.46 21.05 -0.93
C ALA A 269 -6.91 21.09 -0.43
N SER A 270 -7.49 19.95 -0.03
CA SER A 270 -8.87 19.90 0.46
C SER A 270 -9.06 20.80 1.69
N PRO A 271 -10.08 21.70 1.71
CA PRO A 271 -10.38 22.50 2.88
C PRO A 271 -10.63 21.70 4.16
N ALA A 272 -11.07 20.44 4.02
CA ALA A 272 -11.26 19.54 5.16
C ALA A 272 -9.97 19.25 5.93
N ASN A 273 -8.80 19.34 5.27
CA ASN A 273 -7.50 19.03 5.86
C ASN A 273 -6.93 20.15 6.75
N PHE A 274 -7.60 21.30 6.83
CA PHE A 274 -7.07 22.47 7.52
C PHE A 274 -7.98 22.90 8.67
N LEU A 275 -7.44 23.00 9.89
CA LEU A 275 -8.15 23.44 11.08
C LEU A 275 -8.91 24.74 10.85
N ALA A 276 -8.31 25.73 10.19
CA ALA A 276 -8.89 27.05 9.94
C ALA A 276 -10.06 27.03 8.94
N LEU A 277 -10.20 25.98 8.14
CA LEU A 277 -11.20 25.89 7.06
C LEU A 277 -12.24 24.79 7.31
N ASN A 278 -11.99 23.90 8.26
CA ASN A 278 -12.88 22.77 8.56
C ASN A 278 -13.85 23.12 9.69
N PRO A 279 -15.14 23.37 9.39
CA PRO A 279 -16.13 23.79 10.39
C PRO A 279 -16.46 22.69 11.41
N GLU A 280 -16.36 21.42 11.03
CA GLU A 280 -16.57 20.28 11.94
C GLU A 280 -15.47 20.23 13.01
N VAL A 281 -14.20 20.38 12.61
CA VAL A 281 -13.06 20.44 13.52
C VAL A 281 -13.15 21.64 14.46
N GLN A 282 -13.51 22.82 13.92
CA GLN A 282 -13.67 24.04 14.70
C GLN A 282 -14.78 23.91 15.75
N LYS A 283 -15.94 23.36 15.35
CA LYS A 283 -17.06 23.10 16.26
C LYS A 283 -16.62 22.15 17.38
N LYS A 284 -15.99 21.03 17.03
CA LYS A 284 -15.47 20.05 18.01
C LYS A 284 -14.48 20.67 18.98
N ALA A 285 -13.56 21.49 18.48
CA ALA A 285 -12.58 22.20 19.33
C ALA A 285 -13.26 23.14 20.33
N VAL A 286 -14.31 23.86 19.92
CA VAL A 286 -15.09 24.73 20.80
C VAL A 286 -15.88 23.92 21.83
N GLU A 287 -16.60 22.87 21.40
CA GLU A 287 -17.39 21.99 22.27
C GLU A 287 -16.54 21.30 23.35
N THR A 288 -15.33 20.85 22.97
CA THR A 288 -14.38 20.20 23.88
C THR A 288 -13.46 21.19 24.60
N ARG A 289 -13.65 22.49 24.42
CA ARG A 289 -12.77 23.55 25.00
C ARG A 289 -11.30 23.36 24.66
N GLY A 290 -10.99 22.85 23.48
CA GLY A 290 -9.66 22.61 22.98
C GLY A 290 -9.07 21.24 23.34
N GLU A 291 -9.76 20.40 24.12
CA GLU A 291 -9.29 19.07 24.50
C GLU A 291 -9.04 18.18 23.28
N SER A 292 -9.92 18.22 22.27
CA SER A 292 -9.75 17.49 21.01
C SER A 292 -8.43 17.83 20.29
N LEU A 293 -8.02 19.08 20.27
CA LEU A 293 -6.76 19.50 19.67
C LEU A 293 -5.54 19.01 20.48
N THR A 294 -5.66 19.04 21.82
CA THR A 294 -4.60 18.50 22.71
C THR A 294 -4.42 17.00 22.50
N GLN A 295 -5.54 16.27 22.42
CA GLN A 295 -5.51 14.83 22.14
C GLN A 295 -4.97 14.54 20.75
N GLY A 296 -5.37 15.32 19.72
CA GLY A 296 -4.83 15.20 18.36
C GLY A 296 -3.32 15.41 18.30
N MET A 297 -2.80 16.42 19.02
CA MET A 297 -1.36 16.64 19.14
C MET A 297 -0.65 15.45 19.81
N GLN A 298 -1.27 14.84 20.82
CA GLN A 298 -0.71 13.68 21.49
C GLN A 298 -0.65 12.44 20.58
N LEU A 299 -1.71 12.21 19.78
CA LEU A 299 -1.72 11.16 18.76
C LEU A 299 -0.61 11.39 17.72
N LEU A 300 -0.47 12.61 17.20
CA LEU A 300 0.62 12.97 16.29
C LEU A 300 2.01 12.70 16.88
N LEU A 301 2.24 13.09 18.14
CA LEU A 301 3.52 12.85 18.81
C LEU A 301 3.79 11.35 19.03
N ASN A 302 2.76 10.55 19.28
CA ASN A 302 2.89 9.10 19.39
C ASN A 302 3.26 8.49 18.03
N ASP A 303 2.58 8.88 16.96
CA ASP A 303 2.84 8.41 15.59
C ASP A 303 4.27 8.79 15.12
N LEU A 304 4.73 10.00 15.47
CA LEU A 304 6.11 10.41 15.23
C LEU A 304 7.14 9.54 15.99
N LYS A 305 6.81 9.12 17.21
CA LYS A 305 7.70 8.24 18.00
C LYS A 305 7.76 6.83 17.46
N GLN A 306 6.65 6.28 17.01
CA GLN A 306 6.59 4.92 16.45
C GLN A 306 7.03 4.85 14.97
N GLY A 307 7.13 6.00 14.29
CA GLY A 307 7.65 6.09 12.93
C GLY A 307 6.63 5.80 11.83
N HIS A 308 5.34 5.69 12.15
CA HIS A 308 4.25 5.53 11.19
C HIS A 308 2.95 6.15 11.72
N MET A 309 2.02 6.45 10.81
CA MET A 309 0.68 6.93 11.15
C MET A 309 -0.20 5.76 11.60
N SER A 310 -0.87 5.91 12.73
CA SER A 310 -1.85 4.94 13.23
C SER A 310 -3.12 4.97 12.39
N LEU A 311 -3.34 3.92 11.60
CA LEU A 311 -4.56 3.74 10.80
C LEU A 311 -5.67 3.01 11.57
N THR A 312 -5.34 2.45 12.71
CA THR A 312 -6.23 1.71 13.60
C THR A 312 -5.76 1.84 15.05
N ASP A 313 -6.60 1.48 16.01
CA ASP A 313 -6.14 1.29 17.38
C ASP A 313 -5.31 -0.01 17.46
N GLU A 314 -3.99 0.14 17.35
CA GLU A 314 -3.05 -0.98 17.38
C GLU A 314 -2.93 -1.63 18.77
N SER A 315 -3.32 -0.91 19.83
CA SER A 315 -3.18 -1.38 21.22
C SER A 315 -4.04 -2.59 21.54
N VAL A 316 -5.09 -2.83 20.75
CA VAL A 316 -6.02 -3.96 20.96
C VAL A 316 -5.58 -5.24 20.26
N PHE A 317 -4.57 -5.17 19.39
CA PHE A 317 -4.08 -6.33 18.62
C PHE A 317 -2.74 -6.83 19.14
N GLU A 318 -2.62 -8.16 19.22
CA GLU A 318 -1.37 -8.83 19.56
C GLU A 318 -1.25 -10.14 18.76
N VAL A 319 -0.18 -10.24 17.97
CA VAL A 319 0.09 -11.41 17.12
C VAL A 319 0.29 -12.67 17.97
N GLY A 320 -0.50 -13.70 17.66
CA GLY A 320 -0.57 -14.96 18.41
C GLY A 320 -1.59 -14.97 19.57
N LYS A 321 -2.30 -13.84 19.82
CA LYS A 321 -3.35 -13.78 20.86
C LYS A 321 -4.74 -13.51 20.29
N ASN A 322 -4.86 -12.54 19.39
CA ASN A 322 -6.14 -12.18 18.77
C ASN A 322 -6.06 -11.94 17.26
N VAL A 323 -4.87 -11.97 16.68
CA VAL A 323 -4.59 -12.15 15.25
C VAL A 323 -3.52 -13.23 15.10
N ALA A 324 -3.50 -13.96 14.00
CA ALA A 324 -2.64 -15.13 13.77
C ALA A 324 -2.81 -16.20 14.87
N THR A 325 -4.05 -16.57 15.16
CA THR A 325 -4.39 -17.42 16.32
C THR A 325 -4.66 -18.87 15.96
N THR A 326 -4.60 -19.26 14.69
CA THR A 326 -4.82 -20.64 14.29
C THR A 326 -3.72 -21.54 14.87
N GLU A 327 -4.12 -22.59 15.58
CA GLU A 327 -3.23 -23.48 16.30
C GLU A 327 -2.33 -24.27 15.34
N GLY A 328 -1.04 -24.33 15.66
CA GLY A 328 -0.02 -25.00 14.85
C GLY A 328 1.35 -24.96 15.50
N SER A 329 2.35 -25.36 14.75
CA SER A 329 3.75 -25.39 15.19
C SER A 329 4.70 -25.00 14.06
N VAL A 330 5.77 -24.30 14.39
CA VAL A 330 6.93 -24.14 13.52
C VAL A 330 7.66 -25.47 13.45
N VAL A 331 7.81 -26.02 12.25
CA VAL A 331 8.41 -27.33 12.00
C VAL A 331 9.73 -27.28 11.24
N PHE A 332 10.07 -26.08 10.73
CA PHE A 332 11.35 -25.79 10.10
C PHE A 332 11.67 -24.30 10.22
N GLU A 333 12.95 -23.97 10.31
CA GLU A 333 13.47 -22.62 10.31
C GLU A 333 14.80 -22.55 9.58
N ASN A 334 15.01 -21.49 8.82
CA ASN A 334 16.32 -21.06 8.31
C ASN A 334 16.41 -19.52 8.39
N GLU A 335 17.44 -18.94 7.78
CA GLU A 335 17.67 -17.50 7.81
C GLU A 335 16.58 -16.69 7.08
N TYR A 336 15.80 -17.30 6.15
CA TYR A 336 14.79 -16.64 5.33
C TYR A 336 13.37 -16.78 5.87
N PHE A 337 13.03 -17.93 6.46
CA PHE A 337 11.65 -18.20 6.85
C PHE A 337 11.51 -19.24 7.97
N GLN A 338 10.36 -19.22 8.62
CA GLN A 338 9.80 -20.31 9.40
C GLN A 338 8.69 -21.01 8.62
N LEU A 339 8.63 -22.35 8.65
CA LEU A 339 7.53 -23.13 8.10
C LEU A 339 6.60 -23.55 9.24
N ILE A 340 5.35 -23.12 9.17
CA ILE A 340 4.32 -23.46 10.16
C ILE A 340 3.45 -24.58 9.60
N GLU A 341 3.25 -25.65 10.36
CA GLU A 341 2.25 -26.67 10.12
C GLU A 341 1.09 -26.49 11.10
N TYR A 342 -0.12 -26.33 10.59
CA TYR A 342 -1.29 -26.11 11.42
C TYR A 342 -1.93 -27.41 11.90
N VAL A 343 -2.57 -27.37 13.08
CA VAL A 343 -3.33 -28.48 13.62
C VAL A 343 -4.59 -28.73 12.76
N PRO A 344 -4.80 -29.95 12.24
CA PRO A 344 -6.00 -30.28 11.49
C PRO A 344 -7.29 -30.06 12.32
N LEU A 345 -8.31 -29.51 11.70
CA LEU A 345 -9.63 -29.32 12.33
C LEU A 345 -10.60 -30.48 12.08
N THR A 346 -10.19 -31.47 11.27
CA THR A 346 -11.00 -32.62 10.87
C THR A 346 -10.26 -33.93 11.20
N PRO A 347 -10.96 -35.04 11.49
CA PRO A 347 -10.33 -36.31 11.83
C PRO A 347 -9.65 -37.00 10.64
N LYS A 348 -9.99 -36.56 9.43
CA LYS A 348 -9.34 -36.96 8.18
C LYS A 348 -8.93 -35.71 7.40
N VAL A 349 -7.84 -35.83 6.66
CA VAL A 349 -7.33 -34.77 5.79
C VAL A 349 -7.11 -35.30 4.38
N HIS A 350 -7.08 -34.41 3.40
CA HIS A 350 -6.67 -34.74 2.05
C HIS A 350 -5.21 -35.21 2.00
N ALA A 351 -4.91 -36.16 1.16
CA ALA A 351 -3.58 -36.76 1.04
C ALA A 351 -2.54 -35.81 0.47
N VAL A 352 -2.95 -34.89 -0.43
CA VAL A 352 -2.09 -33.85 -0.99
C VAL A 352 -2.10 -32.63 -0.05
N PRO A 353 -0.98 -32.30 0.60
CA PRO A 353 -0.93 -31.18 1.54
C PRO A 353 -0.99 -29.86 0.80
N PHE A 354 -1.30 -28.78 1.52
CA PHE A 354 -1.45 -27.43 1.00
C PHE A 354 -0.42 -26.48 1.61
N MET A 355 0.30 -25.70 0.79
CA MET A 355 1.29 -24.74 1.24
C MET A 355 1.01 -23.33 0.75
N PHE A 356 1.05 -22.36 1.65
CA PHE A 356 0.93 -20.92 1.37
C PHE A 356 2.29 -20.25 1.23
N VAL A 357 2.42 -19.39 0.21
CA VAL A 357 3.54 -18.46 0.01
C VAL A 357 2.97 -17.03 0.06
N PRO A 358 3.00 -16.37 1.24
CA PRO A 358 2.52 -15.01 1.39
C PRO A 358 3.50 -13.99 0.80
N PRO A 359 3.11 -12.71 0.66
CA PRO A 359 4.02 -11.65 0.26
C PRO A 359 5.21 -11.53 1.22
N ALA A 360 6.43 -11.31 0.69
CA ALA A 360 7.61 -11.04 1.50
C ALA A 360 7.67 -9.59 2.02
N ILE A 361 6.84 -8.71 1.47
CA ILE A 361 6.77 -7.27 1.82
C ILE A 361 5.95 -6.99 3.08
N ASN A 362 5.23 -7.99 3.57
CA ASN A 362 4.36 -7.87 4.73
C ASN A 362 4.19 -9.22 5.43
N LYS A 363 3.55 -9.26 6.59
CA LYS A 363 3.42 -10.47 7.42
C LYS A 363 2.39 -11.45 6.86
N PHE A 364 2.64 -12.74 7.03
CA PHE A 364 1.78 -13.81 6.49
C PHE A 364 0.35 -13.79 7.03
N TYR A 365 0.12 -13.21 8.21
CA TYR A 365 -1.16 -13.33 8.91
C TYR A 365 -2.32 -12.55 8.29
N ILE A 366 -2.11 -11.88 7.17
CA ILE A 366 -3.23 -11.45 6.32
C ILE A 366 -4.12 -12.65 5.94
N LEU A 367 -3.54 -13.83 5.78
CA LEU A 367 -4.25 -15.07 5.46
C LEU A 367 -4.76 -15.79 6.72
N ASP A 368 -4.41 -15.29 7.92
CA ASP A 368 -4.80 -15.83 9.22
C ASP A 368 -5.06 -14.72 10.24
N LEU A 369 -5.94 -13.76 9.90
CA LEU A 369 -6.23 -12.60 10.75
C LEU A 369 -6.92 -13.01 12.05
N GLN A 370 -8.22 -13.26 11.99
CA GLN A 370 -9.05 -13.69 13.10
C GLN A 370 -9.81 -14.97 12.69
N PRO A 371 -10.37 -15.75 13.61
CA PRO A 371 -11.05 -17.00 13.28
C PRO A 371 -12.14 -16.88 12.20
N ASP A 372 -12.84 -15.75 12.15
CA ASP A 372 -13.95 -15.52 11.24
C ASP A 372 -13.52 -15.11 9.82
N ASN A 373 -12.29 -14.64 9.65
CA ASN A 373 -11.76 -14.17 8.36
C ASN A 373 -10.40 -14.79 8.02
N SER A 374 -10.05 -15.95 8.62
CA SER A 374 -8.85 -16.72 8.32
C SER A 374 -9.06 -17.65 7.13
N VAL A 375 -8.29 -17.45 6.06
CA VAL A 375 -8.22 -18.38 4.90
C VAL A 375 -7.61 -19.71 5.32
N VAL A 376 -6.59 -19.68 6.20
CA VAL A 376 -5.96 -20.87 6.79
C VAL A 376 -7.00 -21.74 7.50
N ARG A 377 -7.74 -21.13 8.43
CA ARG A 377 -8.78 -21.85 9.20
C ARG A 377 -9.88 -22.38 8.30
N TYR A 378 -10.25 -21.63 7.26
CA TYR A 378 -11.21 -22.09 6.27
C TYR A 378 -10.74 -23.37 5.60
N LEU A 379 -9.50 -23.43 5.07
CA LEU A 379 -8.97 -24.64 4.44
C LEU A 379 -8.83 -25.81 5.41
N LEU A 380 -8.41 -25.56 6.64
CA LEU A 380 -8.38 -26.62 7.68
C LEU A 380 -9.77 -27.20 7.92
N SER A 381 -10.83 -26.37 7.88
CA SER A 381 -12.22 -26.84 8.03
C SER A 381 -12.72 -27.64 6.82
N GLN A 382 -12.11 -27.45 5.63
CA GLN A 382 -12.36 -28.25 4.43
C GLN A 382 -11.51 -29.55 4.41
N GLY A 383 -10.74 -29.83 5.45
CA GLY A 383 -9.96 -31.06 5.56
C GLY A 383 -8.58 -31.03 4.89
N HIS A 384 -8.03 -29.86 4.60
CA HIS A 384 -6.66 -29.78 4.10
C HIS A 384 -5.63 -29.83 5.22
N ARG A 385 -4.48 -30.47 4.97
CA ARG A 385 -3.27 -30.38 5.80
C ARG A 385 -2.49 -29.16 5.34
N VAL A 386 -2.39 -28.12 6.19
CA VAL A 386 -1.99 -26.78 5.78
C VAL A 386 -0.63 -26.39 6.35
N PHE A 387 0.23 -25.86 5.47
CA PHE A 387 1.52 -25.26 5.79
C PHE A 387 1.56 -23.79 5.40
N MET A 388 2.26 -22.97 6.18
CA MET A 388 2.44 -21.53 5.93
C MET A 388 3.91 -21.16 6.00
N LEU A 389 4.40 -20.51 4.97
CA LEU A 389 5.70 -19.87 4.96
C LEU A 389 5.62 -18.53 5.68
N SER A 390 6.37 -18.33 6.75
CA SER A 390 6.47 -17.09 7.51
C SER A 390 7.83 -16.45 7.27
N TRP A 391 7.88 -15.43 6.40
CA TRP A 391 9.13 -14.72 6.08
C TRP A 391 9.75 -14.04 7.31
N VAL A 392 11.08 -14.05 7.39
CA VAL A 392 11.79 -13.20 8.34
C VAL A 392 11.62 -11.73 7.97
N ASN A 393 11.60 -10.85 8.97
CA ASN A 393 11.83 -9.43 8.70
C ASN A 393 13.31 -9.21 8.46
N ALA A 394 13.69 -8.90 7.21
CA ALA A 394 15.10 -8.80 6.81
C ALA A 394 15.83 -7.71 7.61
N ASP A 395 17.00 -8.07 8.11
CA ASP A 395 17.96 -7.18 8.77
C ASP A 395 19.29 -7.14 7.98
N ASP A 396 20.30 -6.51 8.55
CA ASP A 396 21.60 -6.34 7.89
C ASP A 396 22.29 -7.67 7.53
N SER A 397 21.93 -8.78 8.17
CA SER A 397 22.48 -10.12 7.83
C SER A 397 22.04 -10.58 6.45
N LEU A 398 20.84 -10.19 6.02
CA LEU A 398 20.27 -10.51 4.71
C LEU A 398 20.42 -9.37 3.68
N ALA A 399 21.11 -8.28 4.02
CA ALA A 399 21.21 -7.10 3.17
C ALA A 399 21.78 -7.36 1.75
N LYS A 400 22.44 -8.48 1.54
CA LYS A 400 23.02 -8.91 0.25
C LYS A 400 22.22 -9.98 -0.48
N SER A 401 21.14 -10.48 0.11
CA SER A 401 20.32 -11.54 -0.47
C SER A 401 19.59 -11.04 -1.72
N GLY A 402 19.66 -11.83 -2.78
CA GLY A 402 19.04 -11.57 -4.06
C GLY A 402 17.70 -12.30 -4.24
N TRP A 403 17.16 -12.18 -5.46
CA TRP A 403 15.96 -12.91 -5.87
C TRP A 403 16.17 -14.41 -5.82
N ASP A 404 17.34 -14.90 -6.31
CA ASP A 404 17.69 -16.30 -6.33
C ASP A 404 17.71 -16.94 -4.93
N ASP A 405 18.16 -16.19 -3.92
CA ASP A 405 18.18 -16.67 -2.53
C ASP A 405 16.77 -16.90 -1.99
N TYR A 406 15.84 -15.97 -2.26
CA TYR A 406 14.43 -16.11 -1.88
C TYR A 406 13.76 -17.28 -2.62
N ILE A 407 14.14 -17.54 -3.87
CA ILE A 407 13.63 -18.67 -4.63
C ILE A 407 14.21 -19.99 -4.11
N GLU A 408 15.54 -20.13 -4.03
CA GLU A 408 16.22 -21.39 -3.69
C GLU A 408 16.06 -21.74 -2.20
N HIS A 409 16.46 -20.80 -1.32
CA HIS A 409 16.49 -21.01 0.12
C HIS A 409 15.17 -20.70 0.82
N GLY A 410 14.29 -19.96 0.16
CA GLY A 410 12.91 -19.67 0.60
C GLY A 410 11.93 -20.68 0.03
N VAL A 411 11.34 -20.38 -1.14
CA VAL A 411 10.17 -21.10 -1.66
C VAL A 411 10.48 -22.55 -2.03
N ILE A 412 11.55 -22.84 -2.77
CA ILE A 412 11.95 -24.22 -3.14
C ILE A 412 12.23 -25.04 -1.88
N LYS A 413 12.94 -24.46 -0.91
CA LYS A 413 13.22 -25.15 0.37
C LYS A 413 11.92 -25.44 1.13
N ALA A 414 10.96 -24.52 1.17
CA ALA A 414 9.67 -24.74 1.82
C ALA A 414 8.85 -25.84 1.13
N ILE A 415 8.81 -25.88 -0.21
CA ILE A 415 8.16 -26.93 -1.00
C ILE A 415 8.76 -28.30 -0.65
N ASN A 416 10.08 -28.42 -0.71
CA ASN A 416 10.78 -29.69 -0.45
C ASN A 416 10.59 -30.13 1.01
N THR A 417 10.71 -29.21 1.97
CA THR A 417 10.48 -29.51 3.40
C THR A 417 9.05 -29.98 3.66
N THR A 418 8.05 -29.36 3.03
CA THR A 418 6.63 -29.79 3.14
C THR A 418 6.46 -31.22 2.60
N ARG A 419 7.05 -31.53 1.46
CA ARG A 419 7.02 -32.87 0.86
C ARG A 419 7.70 -33.93 1.77
N GLU A 420 8.87 -33.60 2.30
CA GLU A 420 9.61 -34.48 3.21
C GLU A 420 8.88 -34.73 4.53
N ILE A 421 8.21 -33.72 5.12
CA ILE A 421 7.40 -33.87 6.32
C ILE A 421 6.20 -34.79 6.07
N THR A 422 5.55 -34.61 4.92
CA THR A 422 4.28 -35.28 4.62
C THR A 422 4.46 -36.63 3.92
N GLY A 423 5.63 -36.86 3.31
CA GLY A 423 5.88 -38.01 2.45
C GLY A 423 5.10 -37.97 1.13
N SER A 424 4.58 -36.80 0.75
CA SER A 424 3.83 -36.59 -0.49
C SER A 424 4.76 -36.22 -1.65
N ASP A 425 4.57 -36.83 -2.81
CA ASP A 425 5.34 -36.49 -4.01
C ASP A 425 5.00 -35.11 -4.55
N GLN A 426 3.76 -34.66 -4.35
CA GLN A 426 3.26 -33.35 -4.78
C GLN A 426 2.47 -32.66 -3.69
N ILE A 427 2.40 -31.32 -3.78
CA ILE A 427 1.64 -30.46 -2.87
C ILE A 427 0.77 -29.49 -3.64
N ASN A 428 -0.34 -29.08 -3.07
CA ASN A 428 -1.09 -27.92 -3.56
C ASN A 428 -0.46 -26.63 -3.06
N THR A 429 -0.40 -25.60 -3.88
CA THR A 429 0.32 -24.38 -3.55
C THR A 429 -0.56 -23.15 -3.76
N LEU A 430 -0.33 -22.12 -2.93
CA LEU A 430 -0.94 -20.81 -3.11
C LEU A 430 0.11 -19.71 -2.94
N GLY A 431 0.13 -18.77 -3.89
CA GLY A 431 0.87 -17.54 -3.79
C GLY A 431 -0.04 -16.33 -3.77
N PHE A 432 0.23 -15.39 -2.86
CA PHE A 432 -0.53 -14.16 -2.73
C PHE A 432 0.35 -12.95 -3.09
N CYS A 433 -0.10 -12.10 -4.03
CA CYS A 433 0.61 -10.91 -4.49
C CYS A 433 2.03 -11.26 -4.97
N VAL A 434 3.11 -10.57 -4.51
CA VAL A 434 4.49 -10.93 -4.83
C VAL A 434 4.86 -12.37 -4.40
N GLY A 435 4.18 -12.93 -3.40
CA GLY A 435 4.32 -14.34 -3.03
C GLY A 435 3.90 -15.28 -4.16
N GLY A 436 2.91 -14.91 -4.97
CA GLY A 436 2.54 -15.63 -6.18
C GLY A 436 3.60 -15.54 -7.28
N THR A 437 4.22 -14.39 -7.45
CA THR A 437 5.34 -14.21 -8.37
C THR A 437 6.55 -15.05 -7.95
N LEU A 438 6.89 -15.07 -6.63
CA LEU A 438 7.94 -15.91 -6.08
C LEU A 438 7.61 -17.40 -6.28
N LEU A 439 6.40 -17.83 -5.98
CA LEU A 439 5.95 -19.21 -6.14
C LEU A 439 6.03 -19.67 -7.60
N ALA A 440 5.46 -18.92 -8.54
CA ALA A 440 5.50 -19.27 -9.96
C ALA A 440 6.95 -19.32 -10.49
N THR A 441 7.82 -18.39 -10.05
CA THR A 441 9.25 -18.41 -10.37
C THR A 441 9.92 -19.69 -9.86
N ALA A 442 9.69 -20.07 -8.60
CA ALA A 442 10.24 -21.27 -7.99
C ALA A 442 9.78 -22.54 -8.72
N LEU A 443 8.50 -22.64 -9.04
CA LEU A 443 7.95 -23.77 -9.80
C LEU A 443 8.50 -23.85 -11.22
N ALA A 444 8.71 -22.70 -11.89
CA ALA A 444 9.33 -22.66 -13.22
C ALA A 444 10.81 -23.07 -13.19
N VAL A 445 11.57 -22.68 -12.14
CA VAL A 445 12.94 -23.15 -11.91
C VAL A 445 12.97 -24.66 -11.71
N LEU A 446 12.08 -25.21 -10.88
CA LEU A 446 11.97 -26.65 -10.65
C LEU A 446 11.57 -27.41 -11.93
N ALA A 447 10.60 -26.88 -12.70
CA ALA A 447 10.25 -27.44 -13.98
C ALA A 447 11.43 -27.44 -14.98
N GLY A 448 12.24 -26.39 -15.01
CA GLY A 448 13.49 -26.32 -15.77
C GLY A 448 14.53 -27.39 -15.34
N ARG A 449 14.51 -27.80 -14.07
CA ARG A 449 15.29 -28.91 -13.52
C ARG A 449 14.67 -30.30 -13.78
N GLY A 450 13.48 -30.33 -14.38
CA GLY A 450 12.73 -31.58 -14.63
C GLY A 450 11.90 -32.06 -13.43
N GLU A 451 11.66 -31.18 -12.43
CA GLU A 451 10.90 -31.48 -11.24
C GLU A 451 9.50 -30.85 -11.29
N LYS A 452 8.47 -31.60 -10.86
CA LYS A 452 7.07 -31.12 -10.83
C LYS A 452 6.45 -31.41 -9.45
N PRO A 453 6.84 -30.68 -8.41
CA PRO A 453 6.41 -30.95 -7.03
C PRO A 453 5.02 -30.40 -6.70
N ALA A 454 4.41 -29.61 -7.57
CA ALA A 454 3.08 -29.03 -7.33
C ALA A 454 2.01 -29.77 -8.10
N ALA A 455 0.94 -30.18 -7.40
CA ALA A 455 -0.27 -30.75 -7.97
C ALA A 455 -1.18 -29.64 -8.55
N SER A 456 -1.20 -28.48 -7.87
CA SER A 456 -1.91 -27.30 -8.34
C SER A 456 -1.25 -26.00 -7.84
N MET A 457 -1.58 -24.90 -8.49
CA MET A 457 -1.19 -23.56 -8.10
C MET A 457 -2.40 -22.63 -7.98
N THR A 458 -2.53 -21.91 -6.88
CA THR A 458 -3.49 -20.81 -6.71
C THR A 458 -2.71 -19.50 -6.70
N LEU A 459 -3.11 -18.54 -7.53
CA LEU A 459 -2.55 -17.19 -7.58
C LEU A 459 -3.62 -16.18 -7.17
N LEU A 460 -3.39 -15.47 -6.07
CA LEU A 460 -4.30 -14.45 -5.58
C LEU A 460 -3.71 -13.06 -5.86
N THR A 461 -4.41 -12.24 -6.64
CA THR A 461 -4.00 -10.86 -6.98
C THR A 461 -2.51 -10.76 -7.31
N THR A 462 -2.06 -11.55 -8.28
CA THR A 462 -0.65 -11.76 -8.62
C THR A 462 -0.36 -11.36 -10.06
N PHE A 463 0.78 -10.73 -10.31
CA PHE A 463 1.34 -10.54 -11.65
C PHE A 463 2.30 -11.68 -12.03
N LEU A 464 2.15 -12.22 -13.25
CA LEU A 464 3.20 -12.92 -14.00
C LEU A 464 3.56 -12.17 -15.29
N ASP A 465 2.65 -11.34 -15.79
CA ASP A 465 2.88 -10.37 -16.86
C ASP A 465 2.70 -8.95 -16.30
N PHE A 466 3.73 -8.12 -16.46
CA PHE A 466 3.82 -6.76 -15.94
C PHE A 466 3.64 -5.71 -17.05
N THR A 467 2.89 -6.04 -18.11
CA THR A 467 2.64 -5.11 -19.23
C THR A 467 1.82 -3.89 -18.78
N GLU A 468 0.83 -4.09 -17.92
CA GLU A 468 -0.02 -3.02 -17.39
C GLU A 468 -0.06 -3.13 -15.86
N THR A 469 0.78 -2.39 -15.16
CA THR A 469 0.92 -2.47 -13.71
C THR A 469 0.20 -1.33 -12.96
N GLY A 470 -0.68 -0.60 -13.66
CA GLY A 470 -1.50 0.44 -13.08
C GLY A 470 -0.68 1.60 -12.52
N THR A 471 -1.17 2.18 -11.43
CA THR A 471 -0.57 3.40 -10.84
C THR A 471 0.86 3.19 -10.34
N LEU A 472 1.28 1.97 -9.99
CA LEU A 472 2.66 1.71 -9.56
C LEU A 472 3.69 1.99 -10.64
N ASP A 473 3.34 1.78 -11.91
CA ASP A 473 4.25 2.01 -13.04
C ASP A 473 4.74 3.45 -13.15
N ILE A 474 3.93 4.42 -12.72
CA ILE A 474 4.32 5.83 -12.78
C ILE A 474 5.56 6.18 -11.95
N PHE A 475 5.83 5.39 -10.89
CA PHE A 475 6.99 5.59 -10.01
C PHE A 475 8.23 4.84 -10.47
N ILE A 476 8.09 3.90 -11.43
CA ILE A 476 9.16 3.00 -11.84
C ILE A 476 9.66 3.41 -13.23
N ASP A 477 10.87 3.93 -13.28
CA ASP A 477 11.62 4.23 -14.52
C ASP A 477 13.08 3.85 -14.35
N GLU A 478 13.84 3.87 -15.47
CA GLU A 478 15.25 3.49 -15.48
C GLU A 478 16.09 4.27 -14.46
N ALA A 479 15.84 5.59 -14.32
CA ALA A 479 16.60 6.42 -13.39
C ALA A 479 16.36 6.03 -11.93
N MET A 480 15.10 5.77 -11.56
CA MET A 480 14.73 5.33 -10.21
C MET A 480 15.31 3.95 -9.90
N VAL A 481 15.15 2.99 -10.82
CA VAL A 481 15.68 1.63 -10.63
C VAL A 481 17.20 1.67 -10.50
N GLN A 482 17.90 2.38 -11.38
CA GLN A 482 19.35 2.52 -11.31
C GLN A 482 19.81 3.20 -10.02
N MET A 483 19.10 4.23 -9.56
CA MET A 483 19.40 4.88 -8.28
C MET A 483 19.28 3.86 -7.12
N ARG A 484 18.21 3.04 -7.09
CA ARG A 484 18.05 1.99 -6.06
C ARG A 484 19.13 0.93 -6.15
N GLU A 485 19.53 0.50 -7.36
CA GLU A 485 20.65 -0.42 -7.55
C GLU A 485 21.96 0.12 -7.00
N MET A 486 22.20 1.42 -7.18
CA MET A 486 23.41 2.12 -6.70
C MET A 486 23.38 2.42 -5.19
N THR A 487 22.21 2.49 -4.56
CA THR A 487 22.09 2.86 -3.14
C THR A 487 21.93 1.66 -2.22
N ILE A 488 21.08 0.69 -2.58
CA ILE A 488 20.76 -0.49 -1.77
C ILE A 488 20.92 -1.82 -2.53
N GLY A 489 21.08 -1.80 -3.85
CA GLY A 489 21.24 -2.99 -4.69
C GLY A 489 22.68 -3.46 -4.81
N THR A 490 22.93 -4.36 -5.76
CA THR A 490 24.25 -4.96 -6.01
C THR A 490 25.31 -3.95 -6.49
N LEU A 491 24.90 -2.82 -7.03
CA LEU A 491 25.81 -1.73 -7.48
C LEU A 491 26.15 -0.76 -6.35
N SER A 492 25.58 -0.92 -5.15
CA SER A 492 25.91 -0.08 -3.99
C SER A 492 27.36 -0.37 -3.51
N PRO A 493 28.03 0.58 -2.82
CA PRO A 493 29.37 0.38 -2.27
C PRO A 493 29.49 -0.84 -1.35
N GLN A 494 28.40 -1.17 -0.63
CA GLN A 494 28.32 -2.34 0.27
C GLN A 494 27.85 -3.62 -0.45
N GLN A 495 27.51 -3.53 -1.74
CA GLN A 495 26.92 -4.60 -2.56
C GLN A 495 25.60 -5.13 -1.97
N GLY A 496 24.84 -4.25 -1.35
CA GLY A 496 23.56 -4.55 -0.71
C GLY A 496 23.12 -3.44 0.21
N GLY A 497 21.95 -3.63 0.80
CA GLY A 497 21.28 -2.72 1.73
C GLY A 497 19.87 -3.20 1.98
N LEU A 498 19.06 -2.40 2.63
CA LEU A 498 17.66 -2.73 2.91
C LEU A 498 16.73 -1.68 2.32
N MET A 499 15.70 -2.16 1.61
CA MET A 499 14.47 -1.40 1.39
C MET A 499 13.65 -1.46 2.68
N ARG A 500 13.45 -0.33 3.33
CA ARG A 500 12.73 -0.29 4.61
C ARG A 500 11.23 -0.50 4.40
N GLY A 501 10.62 -1.33 5.26
CA GLY A 501 9.20 -1.66 5.17
C GLY A 501 8.30 -0.42 5.29
N ASN A 502 8.63 0.52 6.18
CA ASN A 502 7.87 1.77 6.33
C ASN A 502 7.91 2.68 5.09
N GLU A 503 9.02 2.72 4.33
CA GLU A 503 9.12 3.45 3.07
C GLU A 503 8.18 2.84 2.01
N LEU A 504 8.15 1.52 1.93
CA LEU A 504 7.27 0.80 1.01
C LEU A 504 5.78 0.98 1.41
N ALA A 505 5.46 0.86 2.71
CA ALA A 505 4.11 1.09 3.24
C ALA A 505 3.64 2.54 2.98
N ALA A 506 4.52 3.53 3.14
CA ALA A 506 4.23 4.92 2.80
C ALA A 506 3.89 5.07 1.31
N THR A 507 4.66 4.45 0.41
CA THR A 507 4.38 4.45 -1.04
C THR A 507 2.97 3.91 -1.33
N PHE A 508 2.58 2.77 -0.76
CA PHE A 508 1.23 2.22 -0.93
C PHE A 508 0.14 3.12 -0.35
N SER A 509 0.38 3.78 0.79
CA SER A 509 -0.58 4.71 1.38
C SER A 509 -0.82 5.93 0.50
N PHE A 510 0.22 6.45 -0.15
CA PHE A 510 0.10 7.58 -1.09
C PHE A 510 -0.62 7.24 -2.39
N LEU A 511 -0.70 5.97 -2.80
CA LEU A 511 -1.56 5.57 -3.94
C LEU A 511 -3.03 5.91 -3.69
N ARG A 512 -3.44 5.97 -2.43
CA ARG A 512 -4.79 6.33 -1.99
C ARG A 512 -4.74 7.36 -0.86
N ALA A 513 -4.06 8.48 -1.11
CA ALA A 513 -3.75 9.49 -0.10
C ALA A 513 -4.99 10.01 0.66
N ASN A 514 -6.10 10.20 -0.03
CA ASN A 514 -7.33 10.68 0.60
C ASN A 514 -7.90 9.67 1.62
N ASP A 515 -7.78 8.37 1.35
CA ASP A 515 -8.30 7.30 2.18
C ASP A 515 -7.34 6.88 3.31
N LEU A 516 -6.04 6.82 3.02
CA LEU A 516 -5.03 6.24 3.91
C LEU A 516 -4.10 7.29 4.55
N VAL A 517 -4.23 8.57 4.17
CA VAL A 517 -3.44 9.66 4.77
C VAL A 517 -4.36 10.76 5.28
N TRP A 518 -5.04 11.49 4.39
CA TRP A 518 -5.76 12.71 4.77
C TRP A 518 -6.96 12.46 5.68
N ASN A 519 -7.67 11.35 5.51
CA ASN A 519 -8.76 10.97 6.40
C ASN A 519 -8.28 10.79 7.85
N TYR A 520 -7.09 10.20 8.04
CA TYR A 520 -6.49 10.01 9.36
C TYR A 520 -5.86 11.29 9.91
N VAL A 521 -5.28 12.14 9.06
CA VAL A 521 -4.84 13.48 9.48
C VAL A 521 -6.01 14.26 10.09
N VAL A 522 -7.16 14.26 9.42
CA VAL A 522 -8.36 14.94 9.91
C VAL A 522 -8.92 14.26 11.17
N GLY A 523 -9.09 12.95 11.17
CA GLY A 523 -9.66 12.19 12.29
C GLY A 523 -8.75 12.24 13.53
N ASN A 524 -7.51 11.77 13.36
CA ASN A 524 -6.60 11.60 14.50
C ASN A 524 -6.06 12.93 15.00
N TYR A 525 -5.52 13.78 14.09
CA TYR A 525 -4.73 14.93 14.53
C TYR A 525 -5.56 16.21 14.67
N LEU A 526 -6.58 16.40 13.82
CA LEU A 526 -7.42 17.60 13.92
C LEU A 526 -8.63 17.42 14.83
N LYS A 527 -9.27 16.23 14.81
CA LYS A 527 -10.41 15.92 15.65
C LYS A 527 -10.05 15.26 16.98
N GLY A 528 -8.84 14.74 17.14
CA GLY A 528 -8.39 14.00 18.32
C GLY A 528 -9.13 12.68 18.52
N GLU A 529 -9.46 11.98 17.44
CA GLU A 529 -10.17 10.70 17.45
C GLU A 529 -9.18 9.55 17.34
N THR A 530 -9.25 8.60 18.27
CA THR A 530 -8.54 7.34 18.10
C THR A 530 -9.25 6.53 17.04
N PRO A 531 -8.56 6.06 15.97
CA PRO A 531 -9.20 5.27 14.93
C PRO A 531 -9.77 3.96 15.52
N PRO A 532 -10.90 3.45 14.98
CA PRO A 532 -11.46 2.19 15.46
C PRO A 532 -10.53 1.02 15.19
N ALA A 533 -10.63 -0.02 16.04
CA ALA A 533 -9.85 -1.24 15.87
C ALA A 533 -10.30 -2.00 14.61
N PHE A 534 -9.35 -2.22 13.69
CA PHE A 534 -9.58 -2.96 12.46
C PHE A 534 -8.35 -3.81 12.10
N ASP A 535 -8.52 -5.12 12.10
CA ASP A 535 -7.46 -6.12 11.95
C ASP A 535 -6.69 -6.03 10.62
N LEU A 536 -7.37 -5.74 9.51
CA LEU A 536 -6.73 -5.52 8.20
C LEU A 536 -5.79 -4.33 8.20
N LEU A 537 -6.15 -3.22 8.88
CA LEU A 537 -5.31 -2.04 8.99
C LEU A 537 -4.16 -2.24 9.96
N TYR A 538 -4.37 -3.03 11.02
CA TYR A 538 -3.28 -3.46 11.91
C TYR A 538 -2.22 -4.24 11.13
N TRP A 539 -2.64 -5.22 10.32
CA TRP A 539 -1.73 -5.94 9.44
C TRP A 539 -1.03 -5.02 8.43
N ASN A 540 -1.75 -4.06 7.85
CA ASN A 540 -1.19 -3.13 6.86
C ASN A 540 -0.05 -2.28 7.43
N SER A 541 -0.12 -1.94 8.73
CA SER A 541 0.93 -1.20 9.43
C SER A 541 2.16 -2.07 9.79
N ASP A 542 2.04 -3.42 9.74
CA ASP A 542 3.09 -4.36 10.13
C ASP A 542 3.95 -4.78 8.91
N SER A 543 4.59 -3.80 8.30
CA SER A 543 5.42 -3.98 7.11
C SER A 543 6.72 -4.75 7.38
N THR A 544 7.36 -5.23 6.32
CA THR A 544 8.60 -6.02 6.36
C THR A 544 9.67 -5.38 5.48
N ASN A 545 10.89 -5.28 5.97
CA ASN A 545 12.04 -4.87 5.16
C ASN A 545 12.33 -5.91 4.09
N LEU A 546 12.92 -5.47 2.97
CA LEU A 546 13.43 -6.35 1.92
C LEU A 546 14.92 -6.13 1.70
N PRO A 547 15.70 -7.18 1.39
CA PRO A 547 17.05 -6.99 0.88
C PRO A 547 17.05 -6.16 -0.40
N GLY A 548 17.94 -5.19 -0.47
CA GLY A 548 18.04 -4.27 -1.62
C GLY A 548 18.29 -4.99 -2.96
N PRO A 549 19.22 -5.97 -3.04
CA PRO A 549 19.41 -6.75 -4.26
C PRO A 549 18.17 -7.52 -4.72
N MET A 550 17.42 -8.14 -3.80
CA MET A 550 16.15 -8.81 -4.10
C MET A 550 15.12 -7.81 -4.65
N TYR A 551 14.96 -6.67 -3.98
CA TYR A 551 14.02 -5.62 -4.36
C TYR A 551 14.35 -4.99 -5.72
N THR A 552 15.62 -4.65 -5.97
CA THR A 552 16.03 -4.03 -7.24
C THR A 552 15.97 -5.01 -8.40
N TRP A 553 16.29 -6.30 -8.18
CA TRP A 553 16.05 -7.33 -9.18
C TRP A 553 14.59 -7.43 -9.58
N TYR A 554 13.69 -7.42 -8.57
CA TYR A 554 12.25 -7.45 -8.79
C TYR A 554 11.79 -6.24 -9.61
N LEU A 555 12.17 -5.02 -9.23
CA LEU A 555 11.79 -3.81 -9.99
C LEU A 555 12.26 -3.88 -11.45
N ARG A 556 13.52 -4.24 -11.69
CA ARG A 556 14.10 -4.24 -13.04
C ARG A 556 13.49 -5.30 -13.94
N ASN A 557 13.44 -6.56 -13.47
CA ASN A 557 13.07 -7.69 -14.32
C ASN A 557 11.56 -7.92 -14.45
N THR A 558 10.76 -7.23 -13.62
CA THR A 558 9.30 -7.26 -13.70
C THR A 558 8.76 -5.91 -14.19
N TYR A 559 8.57 -4.92 -13.33
CA TYR A 559 7.93 -3.64 -13.66
C TYR A 559 8.61 -2.88 -14.81
N LEU A 560 9.95 -2.81 -14.81
CA LEU A 560 10.67 -1.99 -15.80
C LEU A 560 10.79 -2.69 -17.16
N GLU A 561 11.19 -3.97 -17.19
CA GLU A 561 11.54 -4.66 -18.43
C GLU A 561 10.60 -5.81 -18.78
N ASN A 562 9.69 -6.18 -17.87
CA ASN A 562 8.74 -7.28 -18.02
C ASN A 562 9.39 -8.55 -18.61
N LYS A 563 10.53 -8.97 -18.03
CA LYS A 563 11.27 -10.14 -18.50
C LYS A 563 10.68 -11.45 -18.01
N LEU A 564 9.95 -11.43 -16.88
CA LEU A 564 9.46 -12.63 -16.20
C LEU A 564 8.54 -13.48 -17.10
N CYS A 565 7.69 -12.83 -17.88
CA CYS A 565 6.78 -13.50 -18.83
C CYS A 565 7.46 -13.90 -20.17
N LYS A 566 8.70 -13.47 -20.40
CA LYS A 566 9.42 -13.72 -21.66
C LYS A 566 10.34 -14.93 -21.50
N PRO A 567 10.12 -16.04 -22.22
CA PRO A 567 10.90 -17.27 -22.09
C PRO A 567 12.40 -17.06 -22.25
N GLY A 568 13.18 -17.47 -21.26
CA GLY A 568 14.64 -17.40 -21.25
C GLY A 568 15.22 -15.98 -21.14
N ALA A 569 14.39 -14.93 -20.95
CA ALA A 569 14.89 -13.55 -20.85
C ALA A 569 15.64 -13.26 -19.55
N VAL A 570 15.42 -14.06 -18.51
CA VAL A 570 16.17 -14.03 -17.25
C VAL A 570 16.62 -15.44 -16.86
N THR A 571 17.73 -15.52 -16.12
CA THR A 571 18.19 -16.75 -15.47
C THR A 571 17.95 -16.60 -13.98
N VAL A 572 17.32 -17.58 -13.34
CA VAL A 572 17.06 -17.65 -11.91
C VAL A 572 17.54 -19.00 -11.38
N CYS A 573 18.31 -19.00 -10.31
CA CYS A 573 18.91 -20.20 -9.71
C CYS A 573 19.61 -21.10 -10.76
N GLY A 574 20.29 -20.49 -11.72
CA GLY A 574 21.00 -21.17 -12.81
C GLY A 574 20.13 -21.71 -13.94
N GLN A 575 18.81 -21.51 -13.90
CA GLN A 575 17.88 -21.96 -14.95
C GLN A 575 17.40 -20.78 -15.80
N PRO A 576 17.42 -20.87 -17.15
CA PRO A 576 16.68 -19.95 -18.00
C PRO A 576 15.18 -20.06 -17.67
N LEU A 577 14.58 -18.97 -17.22
CA LEU A 577 13.20 -19.00 -16.74
C LEU A 577 12.19 -19.06 -17.90
N ASP A 578 11.29 -20.02 -17.84
CA ASP A 578 10.18 -20.15 -18.80
C ASP A 578 8.90 -20.56 -18.08
N MET A 579 7.99 -19.60 -17.92
CA MET A 579 6.69 -19.84 -17.27
C MET A 579 5.79 -20.80 -18.05
N ARG A 580 6.05 -21.03 -19.35
CA ARG A 580 5.31 -21.99 -20.18
C ARG A 580 5.58 -23.45 -19.78
N LEU A 581 6.60 -23.71 -18.95
CA LEU A 581 6.83 -25.03 -18.36
C LEU A 581 5.82 -25.37 -17.25
N LEU A 582 5.03 -24.39 -16.81
CA LEU A 582 3.97 -24.56 -15.81
C LEU A 582 2.69 -25.04 -16.50
N ASP A 583 2.51 -26.36 -16.54
CA ASP A 583 1.38 -27.07 -17.16
C ASP A 583 0.36 -27.63 -16.14
N LEU A 584 0.51 -27.26 -14.86
CA LEU A 584 -0.34 -27.72 -13.77
C LEU A 584 -1.68 -26.96 -13.71
N PRO A 585 -2.75 -27.56 -13.14
CA PRO A 585 -3.98 -26.86 -12.84
C PRO A 585 -3.74 -25.60 -12.02
N THR A 586 -4.27 -24.46 -12.51
CA THR A 586 -4.07 -23.17 -11.87
C THR A 586 -5.39 -22.44 -11.62
N PHE A 587 -5.59 -21.97 -10.38
CA PHE A 587 -6.68 -21.08 -10.02
C PHE A 587 -6.13 -19.64 -9.93
N VAL A 588 -6.68 -18.73 -10.73
CA VAL A 588 -6.28 -17.32 -10.73
C VAL A 588 -7.42 -16.47 -10.19
N TYR A 589 -7.21 -15.81 -9.08
CA TYR A 589 -8.12 -14.85 -8.50
C TYR A 589 -7.61 -13.42 -8.68
N ALA A 590 -8.48 -12.53 -9.13
CA ALA A 590 -8.22 -11.10 -9.19
C ALA A 590 -9.33 -10.32 -8.47
N SER A 591 -9.04 -9.10 -8.04
CA SER A 591 -10.00 -8.18 -7.43
C SER A 591 -10.34 -7.04 -8.38
N ARG A 592 -11.63 -6.72 -8.55
CA ARG A 592 -12.12 -5.78 -9.56
C ARG A 592 -11.67 -4.35 -9.34
N GLU A 593 -11.65 -3.91 -8.07
CA GLU A 593 -11.23 -2.58 -7.65
C GLU A 593 -9.78 -2.55 -7.16
N ASP A 594 -8.97 -3.53 -7.57
CA ASP A 594 -7.56 -3.59 -7.24
C ASP A 594 -6.78 -2.49 -7.95
N HIS A 595 -6.12 -1.62 -7.17
CA HIS A 595 -5.29 -0.53 -7.65
C HIS A 595 -3.80 -0.86 -7.63
N ILE A 596 -3.42 -2.02 -7.06
CA ILE A 596 -2.05 -2.53 -6.98
C ILE A 596 -1.81 -3.53 -8.11
N VAL A 597 -2.74 -4.48 -8.29
CA VAL A 597 -2.72 -5.48 -9.36
C VAL A 597 -4.01 -5.34 -10.18
N PRO A 598 -4.04 -4.47 -11.21
CA PRO A 598 -5.20 -4.37 -12.08
C PRO A 598 -5.64 -5.74 -12.58
N TRP A 599 -6.93 -6.05 -12.45
CA TRP A 599 -7.45 -7.38 -12.74
C TRP A 599 -7.26 -7.81 -14.20
N GLN A 600 -7.19 -6.84 -15.13
CA GLN A 600 -6.91 -7.09 -16.54
C GLN A 600 -5.51 -7.69 -16.71
N SER A 601 -4.54 -7.21 -15.94
CA SER A 601 -3.16 -7.72 -15.97
C SER A 601 -3.06 -9.06 -15.24
N ALA A 602 -3.79 -9.24 -14.14
CA ALA A 602 -3.91 -10.57 -13.52
C ALA A 602 -4.53 -11.59 -14.50
N TYR A 603 -5.49 -11.16 -15.31
CA TYR A 603 -6.01 -11.98 -16.41
C TYR A 603 -4.94 -12.30 -17.47
N GLY A 604 -3.99 -11.39 -17.71
CA GLY A 604 -2.82 -11.61 -18.58
C GLY A 604 -2.01 -12.86 -18.19
N THR A 605 -1.96 -13.21 -16.90
CA THR A 605 -1.35 -14.46 -16.40
C THR A 605 -1.90 -15.70 -17.11
N THR A 606 -3.18 -15.71 -17.52
CA THR A 606 -3.81 -16.82 -18.26
C THR A 606 -3.20 -17.05 -19.64
N LYS A 607 -2.44 -16.10 -20.18
CA LYS A 607 -1.74 -16.20 -21.47
C LYS A 607 -0.29 -16.67 -21.31
N VAL A 608 0.24 -16.60 -20.10
CA VAL A 608 1.62 -16.97 -19.79
C VAL A 608 1.72 -18.46 -19.46
N LEU A 609 0.74 -19.00 -18.73
CA LEU A 609 0.69 -20.38 -18.28
C LEU A 609 0.09 -21.32 -19.33
N GLN A 610 0.47 -22.61 -19.32
CA GLN A 610 0.01 -23.61 -20.31
C GLN A 610 -0.99 -24.63 -19.75
N GLY A 611 -1.12 -24.73 -18.42
CA GLY A 611 -2.03 -25.66 -17.75
C GLY A 611 -3.51 -25.25 -17.86
N PRO A 612 -4.43 -26.09 -17.38
CA PRO A 612 -5.84 -25.71 -17.26
C PRO A 612 -6.00 -24.62 -16.19
N ILE A 613 -6.68 -23.52 -16.56
CA ILE A 613 -6.81 -22.34 -15.68
C ILE A 613 -8.29 -22.08 -15.40
N LYS A 614 -8.62 -21.86 -14.11
CA LYS A 614 -9.88 -21.26 -13.67
C LYS A 614 -9.63 -19.85 -13.23
N PHE A 615 -10.22 -18.86 -13.91
CA PHE A 615 -10.13 -17.46 -13.54
C PHE A 615 -11.39 -17.01 -12.81
N VAL A 616 -11.22 -16.31 -11.69
CA VAL A 616 -12.29 -15.75 -10.86
C VAL A 616 -11.99 -14.29 -10.55
N LEU A 617 -12.97 -13.42 -10.75
CA LEU A 617 -12.88 -11.99 -10.43
C LEU A 617 -13.76 -11.67 -9.24
N GLY A 618 -13.19 -11.25 -8.11
CA GLY A 618 -13.94 -10.82 -6.93
C GLY A 618 -14.21 -9.32 -6.93
N ALA A 619 -15.28 -8.90 -6.29
CA ALA A 619 -15.53 -7.49 -5.98
C ALA A 619 -14.56 -6.97 -4.92
N SER A 620 -14.36 -5.61 -4.86
CA SER A 620 -13.51 -4.92 -3.89
C SER A 620 -12.02 -4.87 -4.27
N GLY A 621 -11.18 -4.32 -3.37
CA GLY A 621 -9.77 -4.05 -3.64
C GLY A 621 -8.84 -5.22 -3.30
N HIS A 622 -7.54 -4.97 -3.43
CA HIS A 622 -6.43 -5.93 -3.36
C HIS A 622 -6.52 -6.92 -2.19
N ILE A 623 -6.68 -6.42 -0.98
CA ILE A 623 -6.74 -7.24 0.23
C ILE A 623 -8.19 -7.62 0.56
N ALA A 624 -9.08 -6.63 0.58
CA ALA A 624 -10.45 -6.81 1.00
C ALA A 624 -11.24 -7.74 0.06
N GLY A 625 -10.88 -7.83 -1.23
CA GLY A 625 -11.45 -8.80 -2.16
C GLY A 625 -11.03 -10.24 -1.86
N VAL A 626 -9.75 -10.43 -1.52
CA VAL A 626 -9.20 -11.73 -1.14
C VAL A 626 -9.80 -12.22 0.19
N ILE A 627 -9.81 -11.36 1.22
CA ILE A 627 -10.34 -11.68 2.55
C ILE A 627 -11.85 -11.42 2.58
N ASN A 628 -12.60 -12.35 1.99
CA ASN A 628 -14.06 -12.30 1.89
C ASN A 628 -14.69 -13.61 2.39
N PRO A 629 -14.75 -13.82 3.71
CA PRO A 629 -15.19 -15.10 4.29
C PRO A 629 -16.66 -15.40 3.97
N PRO A 630 -17.03 -16.68 3.73
CA PRO A 630 -18.40 -17.09 3.43
C PRO A 630 -19.39 -16.76 4.56
N THR A 631 -18.93 -16.73 5.81
CA THR A 631 -19.76 -16.43 7.00
C THR A 631 -20.41 -15.05 6.95
N LYS A 632 -19.78 -14.07 6.29
CA LYS A 632 -20.33 -12.71 6.15
C LYS A 632 -21.26 -12.58 4.95
N ASN A 633 -21.17 -13.48 3.97
CA ASN A 633 -21.95 -13.50 2.71
C ASN A 633 -22.15 -12.11 2.07
N LYS A 634 -21.10 -11.32 2.06
CA LYS A 634 -21.07 -9.96 1.48
C LYS A 634 -20.40 -10.00 0.12
N ARG A 635 -20.65 -8.95 -0.70
CA ARG A 635 -20.04 -8.74 -2.03
C ARG A 635 -20.51 -9.74 -3.06
N SER A 636 -19.80 -9.79 -4.19
CA SER A 636 -20.02 -10.70 -5.30
C SER A 636 -18.71 -11.07 -5.99
N TYR A 637 -18.76 -12.06 -6.85
CA TYR A 637 -17.65 -12.47 -7.70
C TYR A 637 -18.18 -12.96 -9.06
N TRP A 638 -17.33 -12.95 -10.06
CA TRP A 638 -17.68 -13.34 -11.44
C TRP A 638 -16.89 -14.56 -11.87
N THR A 639 -17.55 -15.43 -12.61
CA THR A 639 -16.99 -16.65 -13.23
C THR A 639 -17.47 -16.79 -14.68
N ALA A 640 -16.63 -17.41 -15.53
CA ALA A 640 -16.99 -17.84 -16.88
C ALA A 640 -16.36 -19.20 -17.17
N ASP A 641 -16.96 -19.93 -18.12
CA ASP A 641 -16.49 -21.28 -18.49
C ASP A 641 -15.27 -21.25 -19.42
N GLY A 642 -15.02 -20.13 -20.10
CA GLY A 642 -13.95 -19.96 -21.08
C GLY A 642 -12.93 -18.91 -20.68
N LEU A 643 -11.80 -18.89 -21.41
CA LEU A 643 -10.75 -17.87 -21.31
C LEU A 643 -10.54 -17.20 -22.67
N PRO A 644 -11.43 -16.27 -23.07
CA PRO A 644 -11.30 -15.55 -24.34
C PRO A 644 -10.03 -14.70 -24.43
N GLY A 645 -9.77 -14.11 -25.59
CA GLY A 645 -8.54 -13.40 -25.91
C GLY A 645 -8.23 -12.21 -24.99
N THR A 646 -9.25 -11.53 -24.50
CA THR A 646 -9.10 -10.33 -23.67
C THR A 646 -9.87 -10.42 -22.35
N ALA A 647 -9.38 -9.72 -21.35
CA ALA A 647 -10.05 -9.59 -20.06
C ALA A 647 -11.44 -8.96 -20.19
N LYS A 648 -11.62 -8.05 -21.16
CA LYS A 648 -12.91 -7.41 -21.40
C LYS A 648 -13.94 -8.43 -21.95
N GLU A 649 -13.56 -9.24 -22.93
CA GLU A 649 -14.42 -10.30 -23.49
C GLU A 649 -14.81 -11.28 -22.38
N TRP A 650 -13.85 -11.69 -21.55
CA TRP A 650 -14.12 -12.55 -20.41
C TRP A 650 -15.17 -11.95 -19.45
N PHE A 651 -15.04 -10.66 -19.13
CA PHE A 651 -15.98 -9.99 -18.22
C PHE A 651 -17.37 -9.80 -18.85
N ASP A 652 -17.43 -9.57 -20.17
CA ASP A 652 -18.71 -9.44 -20.89
C ASP A 652 -19.50 -10.77 -20.92
N GLU A 653 -18.82 -11.92 -20.81
CA GLU A 653 -19.40 -13.28 -20.77
C GLU A 653 -19.59 -13.79 -19.32
N ALA A 654 -18.95 -13.17 -18.33
CA ALA A 654 -18.93 -13.67 -16.97
C ALA A 654 -20.28 -13.50 -16.26
N THR A 655 -20.62 -14.50 -15.46
CA THR A 655 -21.80 -14.50 -14.59
C THR A 655 -21.44 -13.99 -13.21
N GLU A 656 -22.21 -13.03 -12.70
CA GLU A 656 -22.09 -12.53 -11.33
C GLU A 656 -22.72 -13.51 -10.34
N ASN A 657 -21.97 -13.89 -9.30
CA ASN A 657 -22.39 -14.74 -8.22
C ASN A 657 -22.38 -13.93 -6.91
N PRO A 658 -23.42 -13.98 -6.06
CA PRO A 658 -23.42 -13.28 -4.78
C PRO A 658 -22.54 -13.98 -3.74
N GLY A 659 -21.92 -13.24 -2.85
CA GLY A 659 -21.21 -13.75 -1.67
C GLY A 659 -19.70 -13.93 -1.88
N SER A 660 -19.17 -14.96 -1.20
CA SER A 660 -17.73 -15.27 -1.15
C SER A 660 -17.30 -16.18 -2.30
N TRP A 661 -16.14 -15.93 -2.87
CA TRP A 661 -15.50 -16.80 -3.85
C TRP A 661 -14.81 -18.04 -3.23
N TRP A 662 -14.59 -18.06 -1.89
CA TRP A 662 -13.88 -19.16 -1.22
C TRP A 662 -14.53 -20.54 -1.42
N PRO A 663 -15.88 -20.71 -1.41
CA PRO A 663 -16.50 -21.99 -1.71
C PRO A 663 -16.20 -22.51 -3.13
N THR A 664 -16.23 -21.62 -4.12
CA THR A 664 -15.89 -21.97 -5.53
C THR A 664 -14.42 -22.39 -5.67
N TRP A 665 -13.53 -21.79 -4.90
CA TRP A 665 -12.12 -22.18 -4.84
C TRP A 665 -11.93 -23.53 -4.12
N ALA A 666 -12.61 -23.74 -3.01
CA ALA A 666 -12.54 -25.01 -2.27
C ALA A 666 -13.05 -26.18 -3.10
N GLU A 667 -14.17 -26.01 -3.82
CA GLU A 667 -14.69 -26.99 -4.76
C GLU A 667 -13.69 -27.33 -5.87
N TRP A 668 -13.06 -26.32 -6.50
CA TRP A 668 -12.01 -26.54 -7.49
C TRP A 668 -10.81 -27.28 -6.91
N LEU A 669 -10.45 -26.98 -5.65
CA LEU A 669 -9.30 -27.57 -4.99
C LEU A 669 -9.51 -29.05 -4.61
N GLU A 670 -10.77 -29.49 -4.38
CA GLU A 670 -11.09 -30.89 -4.10
C GLU A 670 -10.57 -31.84 -5.19
N ASP A 671 -10.68 -31.44 -6.46
CA ASP A 671 -10.18 -32.21 -7.60
C ASP A 671 -8.65 -32.45 -7.56
N GLN A 672 -7.92 -31.60 -6.83
CA GLN A 672 -6.44 -31.58 -6.72
C GLN A 672 -5.96 -32.11 -5.36
N ALA A 673 -6.88 -32.44 -4.45
CA ALA A 673 -6.57 -32.69 -3.04
C ALA A 673 -6.24 -34.18 -2.73
N GLY A 674 -6.57 -35.09 -3.67
CA GLY A 674 -6.40 -36.52 -3.48
C GLY A 674 -7.36 -37.12 -2.43
N PRO A 675 -7.22 -38.43 -2.11
CA PRO A 675 -8.13 -39.12 -1.22
C PRO A 675 -7.99 -38.64 0.24
N MET A 676 -9.05 -38.83 1.03
CA MET A 676 -9.04 -38.55 2.46
C MET A 676 -8.29 -39.62 3.24
N VAL A 677 -7.27 -39.22 3.98
CA VAL A 677 -6.47 -40.05 4.90
C VAL A 677 -6.66 -39.63 6.36
N ALA A 678 -6.21 -40.45 7.31
CA ALA A 678 -6.25 -40.06 8.72
C ALA A 678 -5.40 -38.80 8.96
N ALA A 679 -5.92 -37.85 9.74
CA ALA A 679 -5.16 -36.65 10.10
C ALA A 679 -3.91 -37.02 10.92
N PRO A 680 -2.77 -36.32 10.72
CA PRO A 680 -1.57 -36.54 11.52
C PRO A 680 -1.88 -36.27 13.00
N LYS A 681 -1.31 -37.10 13.89
CA LYS A 681 -1.50 -36.96 15.34
C LYS A 681 -0.61 -35.88 15.96
N ALA A 682 0.43 -35.46 15.24
CA ALA A 682 1.37 -34.43 15.65
C ALA A 682 1.89 -33.71 14.41
N GLN A 683 2.35 -32.48 14.58
CA GLN A 683 3.01 -31.67 13.54
C GLN A 683 4.48 -32.07 13.39
N GLY A 684 5.03 -31.78 12.21
CA GLY A 684 6.40 -32.08 11.86
C GLY A 684 6.64 -33.56 11.57
N SER A 685 7.90 -33.96 11.65
CA SER A 685 8.36 -35.33 11.46
C SER A 685 9.59 -35.58 12.34
N ARG A 686 10.13 -36.83 12.31
CA ARG A 686 11.37 -37.12 13.01
C ARG A 686 12.55 -36.27 12.54
N GLN A 687 12.58 -35.94 11.26
CA GLN A 687 13.64 -35.12 10.65
C GLN A 687 13.38 -33.61 10.87
N TYR A 688 12.13 -33.24 10.98
CA TYR A 688 11.66 -31.87 11.15
C TYR A 688 10.76 -31.78 12.41
N PRO A 689 11.39 -31.80 13.60
CA PRO A 689 10.63 -31.75 14.86
C PRO A 689 10.02 -30.35 15.07
N VAL A 690 9.02 -30.29 15.92
CA VAL A 690 8.45 -29.02 16.38
C VAL A 690 9.53 -28.18 17.08
N ILE A 691 9.67 -26.93 16.65
CA ILE A 691 10.62 -25.94 17.17
C ILE A 691 9.94 -25.04 18.22
N GLU A 692 8.82 -24.43 17.85
CA GLU A 692 8.04 -23.54 18.71
C GLU A 692 6.56 -23.54 18.28
N PRO A 693 5.61 -23.09 19.14
CA PRO A 693 4.21 -22.93 18.75
C PRO A 693 4.01 -21.87 17.67
N ALA A 694 2.98 -22.06 16.80
CA ALA A 694 2.50 -21.01 15.92
C ALA A 694 2.08 -19.76 16.75
N PRO A 695 2.18 -18.56 16.18
CA PRO A 695 2.58 -18.22 14.83
C PRO A 695 4.09 -18.10 14.62
N GLY A 696 4.92 -18.57 15.56
CA GLY A 696 6.37 -18.49 15.52
C GLY A 696 6.90 -17.14 16.01
N SER A 697 8.23 -16.99 15.94
CA SER A 697 8.98 -15.81 16.39
C SER A 697 9.23 -14.81 15.26
N PHE A 698 9.37 -15.25 13.99
CA PHE A 698 9.70 -14.38 12.86
C PHE A 698 8.60 -13.33 12.57
N VAL A 699 7.35 -13.74 12.63
CA VAL A 699 6.20 -12.86 12.42
C VAL A 699 6.14 -11.72 13.45
N LYS A 700 6.70 -11.90 14.65
CA LYS A 700 6.70 -10.93 15.76
C LYS A 700 7.83 -9.90 15.66
N ARG A 701 8.81 -10.11 14.77
CA ARG A 701 9.92 -9.15 14.56
C ARG A 701 9.40 -7.92 13.82
N LYS A 702 9.42 -6.75 14.46
CA LYS A 702 9.01 -5.46 13.86
C LYS A 702 10.11 -4.91 12.94
N SER A 703 9.73 -4.10 11.93
CA SER A 703 10.64 -3.39 11.01
C SER A 703 11.29 -2.17 11.65
#